data_93170b9e1037ce31782461093713880e
#
_entry.id   93170b9e1037ce31782461093713880e
#
_cell.length_a   1.000
_cell.length_b   1.000
_cell.length_c   1.000
_cell.angle_alpha   90.00
_cell.angle_beta   90.00
_cell.angle_gamma   90.00
#
_symmetry.space_group_name_H-M   'P 1'
#
loop_
_entity.id
_entity.type
_entity.pdbx_description
1 polymer ?
#
loop_
_entity_poly.entity_id
_entity_poly.type
_entity_poly.pdbx_seq_one_letter_code
_entity_poly.pdbx_strand_id
1 'polypeptide(L)'
;MVEKMKLVRVQGTMPQLNEFIGSCCMDGRFDLEPATRYMSESLGYGALNEENPHTAIRDQIETMAKEANMELHEGQQHSDPVNAEGRSYLSDLLEKIDDLCAERKVLLDQKKLCEDGIEQYSHFTGLKVNVDDILDCAHVKIRFGFLPTEGYNKLMNNYGDDPYILFTPCNQTKAGYWGVYMTPREHALETDGIFSMLYFEPVHVPGAAGSPAEIIEHFKENLDVVNKSVEDVNARIAALWQQNADKVQLLYNTACYYAAVYDLRRMAAVKGEHFFCVGWVPASEVDEVAGKARGIHGLRVTVDGPESAGKMTPPTKLKNPWWSRPFEFFVEMYGLPAYGETDVTGFVAITFTVLFGMMFGDVGQGIVLALFSTFMWKVKHNDLFHLMIPCGISSTIFGLVYGSLFGYEEALDPLYHALGMAGKPVSVMDSITGILMVAVYIGIVLVLAAMALNMYTHARHREWGEFIFSPNGLVGMVTYLCGVDLASAYMGAVTFMPQVLAVVGMVIGLVLLLFAELLAPMVEGKPWKPAGGMGNYLMQSVFELLETVLSYLSNTISFLRVGAFVIVHASMMMVVFTLAGTPNNIVVVILGNLVVICLEALLSAIQGIRLEFYEMFSRCYKGGGRKFVAFDLKKAKA
;
A
#
# COMPACT_ATOMS: atom_id res chain seq x y z
N MET A 1 -9.63 9.77 -18.88
CA MET A 1 -9.91 9.34 -20.28
C MET A 1 -8.88 8.31 -20.69
N VAL A 2 -9.30 7.16 -21.23
CA VAL A 2 -8.37 6.13 -21.72
C VAL A 2 -7.64 6.66 -22.95
N GLU A 3 -6.31 6.64 -22.93
CA GLU A 3 -5.48 7.07 -24.04
C GLU A 3 -5.46 6.02 -25.15
N LYS A 4 -5.57 6.44 -26.42
CA LYS A 4 -5.52 5.52 -27.53
C LYS A 4 -4.10 4.96 -27.69
N MET A 5 -3.99 3.64 -27.90
CA MET A 5 -2.73 2.95 -28.09
C MET A 5 -2.50 2.61 -29.56
N LYS A 6 -1.24 2.59 -29.95
CA LYS A 6 -0.77 2.11 -31.25
C LYS A 6 0.23 0.98 -31.04
N LEU A 7 0.16 -0.03 -31.88
CA LEU A 7 1.08 -1.14 -31.91
C LEU A 7 2.28 -0.77 -32.78
N VAL A 8 3.46 -0.76 -32.18
CA VAL A 8 4.72 -0.49 -32.89
C VAL A 8 5.51 -1.79 -32.98
N ARG A 9 5.88 -2.17 -34.21
CA ARG A 9 6.71 -3.33 -34.51
C ARG A 9 8.03 -2.87 -35.06
N VAL A 10 9.11 -3.41 -34.52
CA VAL A 10 10.47 -3.04 -34.89
C VAL A 10 11.24 -4.30 -35.27
N GLN A 11 11.91 -4.26 -36.41
CA GLN A 11 12.77 -5.33 -36.92
C GLN A 11 14.16 -4.76 -37.26
N GLY A 12 15.20 -5.47 -36.90
CA GLY A 12 16.57 -5.06 -37.17
C GLY A 12 17.57 -6.18 -36.93
N THR A 13 18.86 -5.85 -36.91
CA THR A 13 19.95 -6.78 -36.60
C THR A 13 20.39 -6.63 -35.14
N MET A 14 20.95 -7.67 -34.54
CA MET A 14 21.34 -7.72 -33.13
C MET A 14 22.17 -6.54 -32.63
N PRO A 15 23.14 -5.98 -33.39
CA PRO A 15 23.90 -4.78 -32.96
C PRO A 15 23.01 -3.56 -32.68
N GLN A 16 21.88 -3.42 -33.42
CA GLN A 16 20.98 -2.28 -33.31
C GLN A 16 20.00 -2.41 -32.14
N LEU A 17 19.85 -3.60 -31.55
CA LEU A 17 18.89 -3.86 -30.46
C LEU A 17 19.16 -2.99 -29.22
N ASN A 18 20.44 -2.86 -28.82
CA ASN A 18 20.82 -2.05 -27.67
C ASN A 18 20.56 -0.55 -27.90
N GLU A 19 20.87 -0.05 -29.09
CA GLU A 19 20.62 1.34 -29.48
C GLU A 19 19.13 1.65 -29.53
N PHE A 20 18.33 0.73 -30.07
CA PHE A 20 16.86 0.85 -30.09
C PHE A 20 16.28 0.89 -28.67
N ILE A 21 16.66 -0.07 -27.81
CA ILE A 21 16.15 -0.12 -26.44
C ILE A 21 16.56 1.13 -25.66
N GLY A 22 17.85 1.52 -25.73
CA GLY A 22 18.37 2.69 -25.05
C GLY A 22 17.72 4.00 -25.49
N SER A 23 17.43 4.15 -26.79
CA SER A 23 16.89 5.40 -27.36
C SER A 23 15.37 5.51 -27.28
N CYS A 24 14.64 4.37 -27.32
CA CYS A 24 13.17 4.37 -27.49
C CYS A 24 12.41 3.75 -26.31
N CYS A 25 13.02 2.87 -25.51
CA CYS A 25 12.31 2.09 -24.50
C CYS A 25 12.61 2.52 -23.06
N MET A 26 13.55 3.44 -22.83
CA MET A 26 13.98 3.87 -21.48
C MET A 26 13.27 5.14 -20.98
N ASP A 27 12.45 5.77 -21.80
CA ASP A 27 11.78 7.06 -21.50
C ASP A 27 10.35 6.91 -20.95
N GLY A 28 9.90 5.70 -20.61
CA GLY A 28 8.53 5.47 -20.09
C GLY A 28 7.41 5.60 -21.13
N ARG A 29 7.73 5.52 -22.43
CA ARG A 29 6.79 5.74 -23.55
C ARG A 29 6.48 4.48 -24.33
N PHE A 30 7.32 3.45 -24.23
CA PHE A 30 7.21 2.20 -24.99
C PHE A 30 7.01 1.02 -24.03
N ASP A 31 5.82 0.45 -24.03
CA ASP A 31 5.52 -0.78 -23.28
C ASP A 31 5.84 -1.99 -24.16
N LEU A 32 7.02 -2.59 -23.92
CA LEU A 32 7.49 -3.76 -24.65
C LEU A 32 6.70 -5.00 -24.24
N GLU A 33 6.24 -5.75 -25.24
CA GLU A 33 5.61 -7.05 -25.07
C GLU A 33 6.59 -8.17 -25.43
N PRO A 34 6.48 -9.35 -24.77
CA PRO A 34 7.22 -10.52 -25.20
C PRO A 34 6.87 -10.86 -26.65
N ALA A 35 7.79 -10.59 -27.58
CA ALA A 35 7.56 -10.75 -29.01
C ALA A 35 7.29 -12.22 -29.42
N THR A 36 7.70 -13.18 -28.58
CA THR A 36 7.40 -14.61 -28.72
C THR A 36 5.89 -14.93 -28.64
N ARG A 37 5.10 -14.09 -27.97
CA ARG A 37 3.64 -14.23 -27.96
C ARG A 37 2.99 -13.83 -29.29
N TYR A 38 3.66 -12.98 -30.06
CA TYR A 38 3.20 -12.49 -31.35
C TYR A 38 3.70 -13.36 -32.52
N MET A 39 4.98 -13.78 -32.44
CA MET A 39 5.60 -14.67 -33.41
C MET A 39 5.50 -16.12 -32.94
N SER A 40 4.83 -16.95 -33.71
CA SER A 40 4.80 -18.38 -33.42
C SER A 40 6.16 -19.03 -33.66
N GLU A 41 6.50 -20.03 -32.86
CA GLU A 41 7.72 -20.85 -33.03
C GLU A 41 7.84 -21.46 -34.44
N SER A 42 6.70 -21.65 -35.12
CA SER A 42 6.65 -22.14 -36.50
C SER A 42 7.38 -21.24 -37.51
N LEU A 43 7.62 -19.95 -37.16
CA LEU A 43 8.40 -19.02 -38.00
C LEU A 43 9.89 -19.03 -37.64
N GLY A 44 10.31 -19.87 -36.69
CA GLY A 44 11.72 -20.02 -36.27
C GLY A 44 12.26 -18.87 -35.42
N TYR A 45 11.40 -18.07 -34.80
CA TYR A 45 11.79 -17.06 -33.80
C TYR A 45 11.80 -17.69 -32.40
N GLY A 46 12.87 -17.46 -31.65
CA GLY A 46 13.02 -17.90 -30.26
C GLY A 46 13.18 -16.73 -29.29
N ALA A 47 12.98 -17.00 -28.01
CA ALA A 47 13.27 -16.01 -26.97
C ALA A 47 14.78 -15.79 -26.83
N LEU A 48 15.20 -14.57 -26.56
CA LEU A 48 16.59 -14.23 -26.27
C LEU A 48 16.90 -14.57 -24.80
N ASN A 49 17.49 -15.76 -24.57
CA ASN A 49 17.91 -16.20 -23.24
C ASN A 49 19.39 -15.93 -23.03
N GLU A 50 19.72 -14.69 -22.70
CA GLU A 50 21.08 -14.27 -22.33
C GLU A 50 21.13 -13.99 -20.81
N GLU A 51 22.22 -14.42 -20.14
CA GLU A 51 22.49 -13.99 -18.78
C GLU A 51 22.88 -12.51 -18.78
N ASN A 52 22.33 -11.77 -17.82
CA ASN A 52 22.62 -10.34 -17.70
C ASN A 52 23.95 -10.12 -16.96
N PRO A 53 25.04 -9.73 -17.66
CA PRO A 53 26.36 -9.58 -17.04
C PRO A 53 26.47 -8.35 -16.14
N HIS A 54 25.51 -7.40 -16.22
CA HIS A 54 25.53 -6.15 -15.47
C HIS A 54 24.84 -6.26 -14.13
N THR A 55 23.96 -7.24 -13.95
CA THR A 55 23.29 -7.50 -12.67
C THR A 55 24.30 -7.86 -11.59
N ALA A 56 25.27 -8.73 -11.89
CA ALA A 56 26.31 -9.11 -10.94
C ALA A 56 27.14 -7.90 -10.47
N ILE A 57 27.46 -6.98 -11.39
CA ILE A 57 28.23 -5.76 -11.07
C ILE A 57 27.41 -4.83 -10.18
N ARG A 58 26.12 -4.64 -10.49
CA ARG A 58 25.21 -3.85 -9.69
C ARG A 58 25.10 -4.41 -8.27
N ASP A 59 24.82 -5.69 -8.14
CA ASP A 59 24.64 -6.38 -6.86
C ASP A 59 25.93 -6.34 -6.00
N GLN A 60 27.11 -6.43 -6.63
CA GLN A 60 28.40 -6.24 -5.95
C GLN A 60 28.54 -4.82 -5.37
N ILE A 61 28.21 -3.79 -6.15
CA ILE A 61 28.31 -2.39 -5.68
C ILE A 61 27.29 -2.12 -4.57
N GLU A 62 26.06 -2.65 -4.68
CA GLU A 62 25.02 -2.53 -3.64
C GLU A 62 25.44 -3.21 -2.34
N THR A 63 26.02 -4.41 -2.42
CA THR A 63 26.55 -5.14 -1.24
C THR A 63 27.66 -4.34 -0.57
N MET A 64 28.62 -3.86 -1.34
CA MET A 64 29.70 -3.02 -0.85
C MET A 64 29.21 -1.74 -0.15
N ALA A 65 28.23 -1.06 -0.74
CA ALA A 65 27.65 0.15 -0.15
C ALA A 65 26.92 -0.15 1.16
N LYS A 66 26.16 -1.25 1.20
CA LYS A 66 25.45 -1.70 2.39
C LYS A 66 26.41 -2.07 3.53
N GLU A 67 27.46 -2.79 3.23
CA GLU A 67 28.49 -3.16 4.22
C GLU A 67 29.24 -1.93 4.72
N ALA A 68 29.55 -0.99 3.83
CA ALA A 68 30.16 0.29 4.20
C ALA A 68 29.20 1.23 4.94
N ASN A 69 27.89 0.93 5.01
CA ASN A 69 26.81 1.79 5.53
C ASN A 69 26.73 3.14 4.79
N MET A 70 26.85 3.09 3.45
CA MET A 70 26.81 4.25 2.56
C MET A 70 25.61 4.20 1.63
N GLU A 71 25.07 5.36 1.29
CA GLU A 71 23.93 5.47 0.39
C GLU A 71 24.40 5.60 -1.07
N LEU A 72 23.74 4.84 -1.96
CA LEU A 72 23.86 4.96 -3.41
C LEU A 72 22.64 5.68 -3.96
N HIS A 73 22.88 6.59 -4.90
CA HIS A 73 21.81 7.30 -5.57
C HIS A 73 21.84 6.96 -7.06
N GLU A 74 20.73 6.47 -7.59
CA GLU A 74 20.63 6.28 -9.03
C GLU A 74 20.70 7.63 -9.77
N GLY A 75 21.70 7.81 -10.61
CA GLY A 75 21.94 9.03 -11.40
C GLY A 75 21.60 8.85 -12.88
N GLN A 76 21.42 9.94 -13.63
CA GLN A 76 21.17 9.89 -15.09
C GLN A 76 22.45 9.71 -15.91
N GLN A 77 23.59 10.02 -15.32
CA GLN A 77 24.89 9.90 -16.00
C GLN A 77 25.29 8.43 -16.05
N HIS A 78 25.48 7.93 -17.24
CA HIS A 78 26.05 6.61 -17.52
C HIS A 78 27.11 6.76 -18.60
N SER A 79 28.13 5.90 -18.54
CA SER A 79 29.20 5.81 -19.53
C SER A 79 28.96 4.59 -20.43
N ASP A 80 29.96 4.27 -21.27
CA ASP A 80 29.98 3.01 -21.99
C ASP A 80 29.94 1.81 -21.02
N PRO A 81 29.58 0.60 -21.50
CA PRO A 81 29.48 -0.59 -20.66
C PRO A 81 30.77 -0.81 -19.86
N VAL A 82 30.61 -1.27 -18.60
CA VAL A 82 31.73 -1.48 -17.69
C VAL A 82 32.75 -2.44 -18.33
N ASN A 83 33.90 -1.90 -18.69
CA ASN A 83 35.00 -2.64 -19.33
C ASN A 83 35.81 -3.45 -18.31
N ALA A 84 36.85 -4.19 -18.79
CA ALA A 84 37.69 -5.00 -17.93
C ALA A 84 38.44 -4.18 -16.86
N GLU A 85 38.87 -2.95 -17.21
CA GLU A 85 39.53 -2.03 -16.27
C GLU A 85 38.59 -1.58 -15.15
N GLY A 86 37.30 -1.27 -15.47
CA GLY A 86 36.30 -0.93 -14.50
C GLY A 86 35.97 -2.08 -13.53
N ARG A 87 35.95 -3.31 -14.04
CA ARG A 87 35.75 -4.51 -13.20
C ARG A 87 36.92 -4.77 -12.26
N SER A 88 38.18 -4.65 -12.77
CA SER A 88 39.37 -4.79 -11.94
C SER A 88 39.41 -3.74 -10.84
N TYR A 89 39.11 -2.49 -11.18
CA TYR A 89 39.04 -1.41 -10.22
C TYR A 89 37.96 -1.66 -9.12
N LEU A 90 36.77 -2.15 -9.49
CA LEU A 90 35.74 -2.51 -8.53
C LEU A 90 36.19 -3.67 -7.62
N SER A 91 36.84 -4.68 -8.18
CA SER A 91 37.38 -5.81 -7.40
C SER A 91 38.40 -5.36 -6.37
N ASP A 92 39.34 -4.50 -6.77
CA ASP A 92 40.40 -3.97 -5.89
C ASP A 92 39.81 -3.06 -4.78
N LEU A 93 38.75 -2.30 -5.09
CA LEU A 93 38.10 -1.45 -4.12
C LEU A 93 37.26 -2.29 -3.14
N LEU A 94 36.58 -3.31 -3.65
CA LEU A 94 35.76 -4.23 -2.85
C LEU A 94 36.64 -4.96 -1.84
N GLU A 95 37.78 -5.51 -2.24
CA GLU A 95 38.74 -6.19 -1.36
C GLU A 95 39.18 -5.29 -0.21
N LYS A 96 39.51 -4.02 -0.50
CA LYS A 96 39.90 -3.04 0.55
C LYS A 96 38.80 -2.70 1.51
N ILE A 97 37.54 -2.61 1.03
CA ILE A 97 36.38 -2.30 1.88
C ILE A 97 36.03 -3.53 2.73
N ASP A 98 36.05 -4.73 2.14
CA ASP A 98 35.79 -5.98 2.83
C ASP A 98 36.78 -6.23 3.98
N ASP A 99 38.08 -5.93 3.76
CA ASP A 99 39.12 -6.01 4.79
C ASP A 99 38.80 -5.08 5.98
N LEU A 100 38.42 -3.83 5.70
CA LEU A 100 38.06 -2.88 6.73
C LEU A 100 36.74 -3.25 7.43
N CYS A 101 35.77 -3.80 6.72
CA CYS A 101 34.52 -4.29 7.28
C CYS A 101 34.73 -5.53 8.16
N ALA A 102 35.67 -6.41 7.78
CA ALA A 102 36.07 -7.55 8.61
C ALA A 102 36.76 -7.08 9.90
N GLU A 103 37.69 -6.10 9.83
CA GLU A 103 38.30 -5.47 10.99
C GLU A 103 37.23 -4.85 11.91
N ARG A 104 36.29 -4.09 11.36
CA ARG A 104 35.17 -3.51 12.10
C ARG A 104 34.30 -4.56 12.81
N LYS A 105 34.02 -5.67 12.15
CA LYS A 105 33.23 -6.77 12.72
C LYS A 105 33.89 -7.37 13.96
N VAL A 106 35.20 -7.63 13.88
CA VAL A 106 35.96 -8.13 15.02
C VAL A 106 35.92 -7.15 16.20
N LEU A 107 36.07 -5.84 15.93
CA LEU A 107 35.98 -4.80 16.97
C LEU A 107 34.57 -4.71 17.58
N LEU A 108 33.51 -4.86 16.76
CA LEU A 108 32.13 -4.88 17.26
C LEU A 108 31.84 -6.11 18.13
N ASP A 109 32.40 -7.27 17.79
CA ASP A 109 32.30 -8.47 18.60
C ASP A 109 33.04 -8.30 19.94
N GLN A 110 34.22 -7.66 19.94
CA GLN A 110 34.95 -7.29 21.16
C GLN A 110 34.18 -6.26 22.00
N LYS A 111 33.58 -5.24 21.36
CA LYS A 111 32.71 -4.27 22.03
C LYS A 111 31.57 -4.96 22.75
N LYS A 112 30.89 -5.88 22.09
CA LYS A 112 29.79 -6.65 22.67
C LYS A 112 30.26 -7.51 23.86
N LEU A 113 31.41 -8.14 23.77
CA LEU A 113 32.00 -8.87 24.90
C LEU A 113 32.27 -7.98 26.11
N CYS A 114 32.76 -6.75 25.88
CA CYS A 114 32.96 -5.79 26.96
C CYS A 114 31.63 -5.32 27.58
N GLU A 115 30.63 -5.01 26.73
CA GLU A 115 29.28 -4.61 27.18
C GLU A 115 28.59 -5.72 27.99
N ASP A 116 28.58 -6.95 27.48
CA ASP A 116 28.04 -8.13 28.15
C ASP A 116 28.77 -8.39 29.48
N GLY A 117 30.10 -8.21 29.50
CA GLY A 117 30.91 -8.31 30.71
C GLY A 117 30.53 -7.27 31.76
N ILE A 118 30.43 -6.01 31.38
CA ILE A 118 29.99 -4.92 32.26
C ILE A 118 28.60 -5.21 32.83
N GLU A 119 27.65 -5.63 32.00
CA GLU A 119 26.30 -5.96 32.44
C GLU A 119 26.31 -7.10 33.46
N GLN A 120 26.98 -8.20 33.16
CA GLN A 120 27.04 -9.38 34.03
C GLN A 120 27.68 -9.05 35.38
N TYR A 121 28.86 -8.38 35.39
CA TYR A 121 29.55 -8.04 36.64
C TYR A 121 28.84 -6.97 37.45
N SER A 122 28.02 -6.11 36.81
CA SER A 122 27.25 -5.05 37.49
C SER A 122 26.29 -5.60 38.54
N HIS A 123 25.82 -6.83 38.34
CA HIS A 123 24.94 -7.54 39.27
C HIS A 123 25.67 -8.03 40.55
N PHE A 124 27.00 -8.13 40.52
CA PHE A 124 27.82 -8.71 41.57
C PHE A 124 28.76 -7.69 42.28
N THR A 125 28.54 -6.38 42.08
CA THR A 125 29.37 -5.33 42.67
C THR A 125 29.41 -5.33 44.22
N GLY A 126 28.45 -5.99 44.87
CA GLY A 126 28.45 -6.19 46.33
C GLY A 126 29.47 -7.20 46.84
N LEU A 127 30.09 -8.00 45.95
CA LEU A 127 31.10 -8.98 46.30
C LEU A 127 32.46 -8.31 46.47
N LYS A 128 33.03 -8.36 47.69
CA LYS A 128 34.32 -7.73 48.05
C LYS A 128 35.50 -8.72 47.99
N VAL A 129 35.40 -9.75 47.18
CA VAL A 129 36.40 -10.82 47.03
C VAL A 129 36.80 -10.90 45.58
N ASN A 130 38.05 -11.26 45.29
CA ASN A 130 38.54 -11.45 43.94
C ASN A 130 37.83 -12.67 43.30
N VAL A 131 37.36 -12.49 42.09
CA VAL A 131 36.61 -13.53 41.35
C VAL A 131 37.50 -14.75 41.08
N ASP A 132 38.79 -14.55 40.82
CA ASP A 132 39.76 -15.62 40.57
C ASP A 132 39.93 -16.53 41.81
N ASP A 133 40.12 -15.90 42.97
CA ASP A 133 40.30 -16.64 44.22
C ASP A 133 39.09 -17.54 44.53
N ILE A 134 37.91 -17.10 44.06
CA ILE A 134 36.66 -17.82 44.20
C ILE A 134 36.55 -18.96 43.18
N LEU A 135 36.86 -18.70 41.91
CA LEU A 135 36.73 -19.66 40.80
C LEU A 135 37.78 -20.79 40.88
N ASP A 136 38.98 -20.48 41.38
CA ASP A 136 40.10 -21.45 41.53
C ASP A 136 39.98 -22.35 42.77
N CYS A 137 38.94 -22.23 43.57
CA CYS A 137 38.70 -23.08 44.72
C CYS A 137 38.50 -24.53 44.32
N ALA A 138 39.50 -25.39 44.63
CA ALA A 138 39.49 -26.81 44.25
C ALA A 138 38.40 -27.65 44.95
N HIS A 139 37.99 -27.26 46.17
CA HIS A 139 37.09 -28.02 47.03
C HIS A 139 35.67 -27.48 47.13
N VAL A 140 35.43 -26.27 46.58
CA VAL A 140 34.13 -25.59 46.65
C VAL A 140 33.61 -25.42 45.24
N LYS A 141 32.33 -25.72 45.04
CA LYS A 141 31.62 -25.37 43.79
C LYS A 141 30.91 -24.04 43.97
N ILE A 142 31.06 -23.20 43.02
CA ILE A 142 30.54 -21.81 43.04
C ILE A 142 29.68 -21.57 41.82
N ARG A 143 28.56 -20.90 42.01
CA ARG A 143 27.63 -20.51 40.94
C ARG A 143 27.15 -19.10 41.16
N PHE A 144 27.27 -18.31 40.12
CA PHE A 144 26.72 -16.95 40.01
C PHE A 144 25.34 -17.04 39.39
N GLY A 145 24.39 -16.22 39.85
CA GLY A 145 23.07 -16.21 39.23
C GLY A 145 22.05 -15.34 39.98
N PHE A 146 20.82 -15.47 39.52
CA PHE A 146 19.67 -14.77 40.04
C PHE A 146 18.74 -15.71 40.79
N LEU A 147 18.30 -15.29 41.96
CA LEU A 147 17.34 -16.02 42.81
C LEU A 147 16.09 -15.14 43.00
N PRO A 148 14.89 -15.55 42.52
CA PRO A 148 13.64 -14.85 42.76
C PRO A 148 13.36 -14.63 44.25
N THR A 149 12.63 -13.55 44.60
CA THR A 149 12.32 -13.20 46.01
C THR A 149 11.64 -14.34 46.75
N GLU A 150 10.74 -15.07 46.10
CA GLU A 150 10.10 -16.27 46.72
C GLU A 150 11.09 -17.40 46.97
N GLY A 151 12.00 -17.63 46.03
CA GLY A 151 13.09 -18.61 46.18
C GLY A 151 14.02 -18.26 47.33
N TYR A 152 14.42 -16.99 47.45
CA TYR A 152 15.25 -16.49 48.52
C TYR A 152 14.59 -16.66 49.90
N ASN A 153 13.30 -16.32 50.04
CA ASN A 153 12.56 -16.52 51.28
C ASN A 153 12.44 -17.99 51.67
N LYS A 154 12.21 -18.88 50.69
CA LYS A 154 12.18 -20.33 50.90
C LYS A 154 13.56 -20.87 51.31
N LEU A 155 14.64 -20.36 50.68
CA LEU A 155 16.01 -20.71 51.03
C LEU A 155 16.31 -20.37 52.48
N MET A 156 16.03 -19.14 52.91
CA MET A 156 16.30 -18.70 54.27
C MET A 156 15.46 -19.42 55.33
N ASN A 157 14.20 -19.72 55.03
CA ASN A 157 13.30 -20.39 55.97
C ASN A 157 13.61 -21.90 56.13
N ASN A 158 14.02 -22.60 55.07
CA ASN A 158 14.15 -24.04 55.05
C ASN A 158 15.60 -24.51 55.15
N TYR A 159 16.56 -23.71 54.69
CA TYR A 159 17.98 -24.11 54.54
C TYR A 159 18.95 -23.05 55.13
N GLY A 160 18.44 -22.04 55.84
CA GLY A 160 19.28 -20.95 56.39
C GLY A 160 20.32 -21.42 57.41
N ASP A 161 20.09 -22.53 58.11
CA ASP A 161 20.98 -23.11 59.09
C ASP A 161 21.85 -24.25 58.56
N ASP A 162 21.74 -24.57 57.24
CA ASP A 162 22.52 -25.63 56.64
C ASP A 162 23.98 -25.19 56.42
N PRO A 163 24.97 -25.86 57.02
CA PRO A 163 26.36 -25.46 56.94
C PRO A 163 26.99 -25.70 55.56
N TYR A 164 26.33 -26.45 54.68
CA TYR A 164 26.83 -26.81 53.34
C TYR A 164 26.28 -25.91 52.23
N ILE A 165 25.28 -25.04 52.54
CA ILE A 165 24.62 -24.14 51.60
C ILE A 165 24.87 -22.69 52.01
N LEU A 166 25.73 -22.01 51.30
CA LEU A 166 25.98 -20.60 51.52
C LEU A 166 25.54 -19.78 50.31
N PHE A 167 24.53 -18.94 50.48
CA PHE A 167 24.12 -17.97 49.47
C PHE A 167 24.49 -16.54 49.93
N THR A 168 25.29 -15.86 49.14
CA THR A 168 25.69 -14.47 49.41
C THR A 168 24.98 -13.54 48.41
N PRO A 169 23.97 -12.78 48.86
CA PRO A 169 23.33 -11.80 48.00
C PRO A 169 24.27 -10.62 47.73
N CYS A 170 24.46 -10.28 46.45
CA CYS A 170 25.35 -9.18 46.02
C CYS A 170 24.56 -7.91 45.63
N ASN A 171 23.40 -8.09 45.01
CA ASN A 171 22.52 -7.01 44.60
C ASN A 171 21.04 -7.41 44.72
N GLN A 172 20.20 -6.51 45.20
CA GLN A 172 18.76 -6.71 45.35
C GLN A 172 17.98 -5.91 44.31
N THR A 173 17.09 -6.60 43.61
CA THR A 173 16.14 -6.00 42.67
C THR A 173 14.69 -6.21 43.14
N LYS A 174 13.72 -5.56 42.51
CA LYS A 174 12.30 -5.81 42.82
C LYS A 174 11.85 -7.24 42.54
N ALA A 175 12.50 -7.96 41.64
CA ALA A 175 12.16 -9.32 41.22
C ALA A 175 12.87 -10.40 42.07
N GLY A 176 14.03 -10.10 42.65
CA GLY A 176 14.82 -11.06 43.42
C GLY A 176 16.23 -10.57 43.72
N TYR A 177 17.11 -11.52 44.04
CA TYR A 177 18.48 -11.28 44.49
C TYR A 177 19.48 -11.83 43.48
N TRP A 178 20.38 -10.99 43.02
CA TRP A 178 21.60 -11.45 42.37
C TRP A 178 22.61 -11.83 43.41
N GLY A 179 23.22 -12.99 43.27
CA GLY A 179 24.15 -13.47 44.27
C GLY A 179 24.94 -14.70 43.82
N VAL A 180 25.72 -15.19 44.75
CA VAL A 180 26.61 -16.32 44.55
C VAL A 180 26.27 -17.39 45.60
N TYR A 181 26.05 -18.62 45.16
CA TYR A 181 26.03 -19.71 46.09
C TYR A 181 27.30 -20.56 46.03
N MET A 182 27.69 -21.06 47.21
CA MET A 182 28.90 -21.84 47.42
C MET A 182 28.52 -23.12 48.15
N THR A 183 29.09 -24.23 47.72
CA THR A 183 28.87 -25.54 48.33
C THR A 183 30.12 -26.42 48.18
N PRO A 184 30.43 -27.32 49.17
CA PRO A 184 31.46 -28.32 48.99
C PRO A 184 31.16 -29.22 47.77
N ARG A 185 32.20 -29.59 47.03
CA ARG A 185 32.02 -30.43 45.80
C ARG A 185 31.30 -31.75 46.06
N GLU A 186 31.45 -32.30 47.24
CA GLU A 186 30.79 -33.54 47.65
C GLU A 186 29.27 -33.42 47.69
N HIS A 187 28.75 -32.22 48.06
CA HIS A 187 27.32 -31.92 48.15
C HIS A 187 26.78 -31.14 46.92
N ALA A 188 27.60 -30.96 45.89
CA ALA A 188 27.27 -30.09 44.75
C ALA A 188 26.01 -30.53 44.00
N LEU A 189 25.75 -31.80 43.81
CA LEU A 189 24.59 -32.33 43.11
C LEU A 189 23.29 -32.08 43.88
N GLU A 190 23.32 -32.25 45.19
CA GLU A 190 22.18 -32.03 46.06
C GLU A 190 21.84 -30.55 46.14
N THR A 191 22.86 -29.69 46.33
CA THR A 191 22.70 -28.23 46.38
C THR A 191 22.24 -27.66 45.06
N ASP A 192 22.77 -28.12 43.90
CA ASP A 192 22.29 -27.71 42.58
C ASP A 192 20.80 -28.07 42.39
N GLY A 193 20.36 -29.23 42.92
CA GLY A 193 18.96 -29.63 42.91
C GLY A 193 18.07 -28.68 43.73
N ILE A 194 18.53 -28.30 44.93
CA ILE A 194 17.81 -27.35 45.79
C ILE A 194 17.68 -25.99 45.11
N PHE A 195 18.76 -25.41 44.56
CA PHE A 195 18.71 -24.14 43.88
C PHE A 195 17.86 -24.16 42.61
N SER A 196 17.85 -25.29 41.88
CA SER A 196 16.98 -25.50 40.74
C SER A 196 15.50 -25.50 41.14
N MET A 197 15.12 -26.12 42.27
CA MET A 197 13.75 -26.08 42.80
C MET A 197 13.34 -24.68 43.28
N LEU A 198 14.30 -23.84 43.63
CA LEU A 198 14.09 -22.46 44.03
C LEU A 198 14.09 -21.49 42.86
N TYR A 199 14.11 -21.99 41.63
CA TYR A 199 14.17 -21.21 40.40
C TYR A 199 15.41 -20.32 40.28
N PHE A 200 16.57 -20.79 40.75
CA PHE A 200 17.83 -20.12 40.56
C PHE A 200 18.25 -20.17 39.08
N GLU A 201 18.48 -19.01 38.50
CA GLU A 201 18.95 -18.87 37.12
C GLU A 201 20.48 -18.68 37.13
N PRO A 202 21.26 -19.71 36.78
CA PRO A 202 22.71 -19.60 36.75
C PRO A 202 23.18 -18.72 35.59
N VAL A 203 24.09 -17.78 35.88
CA VAL A 203 24.75 -16.94 34.89
C VAL A 203 26.22 -17.31 34.80
N HIS A 204 26.70 -17.44 33.57
CA HIS A 204 28.12 -17.70 33.32
C HIS A 204 28.88 -16.38 33.38
N VAL A 205 29.69 -16.21 34.40
CA VAL A 205 30.54 -15.03 34.52
C VAL A 205 31.90 -15.38 33.92
N PRO A 206 32.41 -14.67 32.91
CA PRO A 206 33.75 -14.90 32.35
C PRO A 206 34.79 -14.79 33.45
N GLY A 207 35.79 -15.65 33.47
CA GLY A 207 36.90 -15.56 34.43
C GLY A 207 37.72 -14.29 34.16
N ALA A 208 37.80 -13.42 35.16
CA ALA A 208 38.61 -12.21 35.08
C ALA A 208 39.26 -11.95 36.44
N ALA A 209 40.49 -11.45 36.44
CA ALA A 209 41.28 -11.24 37.68
C ALA A 209 40.85 -9.97 38.37
N GLY A 210 40.61 -10.06 39.69
CA GLY A 210 40.29 -8.92 40.55
C GLY A 210 38.86 -8.92 41.10
N SER A 211 38.51 -7.85 41.82
CA SER A 211 37.15 -7.63 42.31
C SER A 211 36.18 -7.25 41.20
N PRO A 212 34.87 -7.52 41.33
CA PRO A 212 33.89 -7.12 40.29
C PRO A 212 33.92 -5.66 39.89
N ALA A 213 34.25 -4.75 40.84
CA ALA A 213 34.37 -3.33 40.56
C ALA A 213 35.59 -3.00 39.68
N GLU A 214 36.74 -3.62 39.97
CA GLU A 214 37.97 -3.47 39.17
C GLU A 214 37.80 -4.07 37.76
N ILE A 215 37.12 -5.20 37.68
CA ILE A 215 36.82 -5.87 36.39
C ILE A 215 35.94 -4.96 35.52
N ILE A 216 34.90 -4.35 36.11
CA ILE A 216 34.03 -3.41 35.39
C ILE A 216 34.83 -2.19 34.91
N GLU A 217 35.74 -1.65 35.72
CA GLU A 217 36.59 -0.53 35.34
C GLU A 217 37.49 -0.89 34.16
N HIS A 218 38.12 -2.07 34.20
CA HIS A 218 38.93 -2.58 33.11
C HIS A 218 38.14 -2.81 31.84
N PHE A 219 36.90 -3.37 31.92
CA PHE A 219 36.03 -3.50 30.75
C PHE A 219 35.62 -2.14 30.19
N LYS A 220 35.37 -1.12 31.01
CA LYS A 220 35.07 0.23 30.54
C LYS A 220 36.26 0.88 29.84
N GLU A 221 37.46 0.74 30.39
CA GLU A 221 38.69 1.23 29.73
C GLU A 221 38.89 0.54 28.37
N ASN A 222 38.71 -0.77 28.30
CA ASN A 222 38.78 -1.54 27.04
C ASN A 222 37.68 -1.10 26.07
N LEU A 223 36.45 -0.88 26.55
CA LEU A 223 35.33 -0.41 25.75
C LEU A 223 35.63 0.95 25.11
N ASP A 224 36.25 1.87 25.85
CA ASP A 224 36.65 3.17 25.34
C ASP A 224 37.73 3.07 24.24
N VAL A 225 38.69 2.14 24.41
CA VAL A 225 39.71 1.86 23.39
C VAL A 225 39.06 1.25 22.13
N VAL A 226 38.20 0.25 22.32
CA VAL A 226 37.49 -0.40 21.21
C VAL A 226 36.58 0.57 20.48
N ASN A 227 35.84 1.44 21.18
CA ASN A 227 35.01 2.46 20.56
C ASN A 227 35.84 3.42 19.69
N LYS A 228 36.97 3.90 20.16
CA LYS A 228 37.90 4.73 19.35
C LYS A 228 38.41 3.99 18.13
N SER A 229 38.74 2.71 18.26
CA SER A 229 39.18 1.88 17.13
C SER A 229 38.06 1.68 16.10
N VAL A 230 36.81 1.49 16.54
CA VAL A 230 35.63 1.42 15.66
C VAL A 230 35.41 2.75 14.93
N GLU A 231 35.55 3.87 15.63
CA GLU A 231 35.45 5.21 15.02
C GLU A 231 36.56 5.43 13.97
N ASP A 232 37.82 5.02 14.24
CA ASP A 232 38.92 5.11 13.28
C ASP A 232 38.66 4.27 12.03
N VAL A 233 38.23 3.03 12.18
CA VAL A 233 37.90 2.16 11.05
C VAL A 233 36.73 2.72 10.24
N ASN A 234 35.70 3.24 10.89
CA ASN A 234 34.58 3.91 10.20
C ASN A 234 35.04 5.16 9.44
N ALA A 235 35.96 5.95 10.03
CA ALA A 235 36.53 7.11 9.34
C ALA A 235 37.36 6.71 8.12
N ARG A 236 38.13 5.61 8.20
CA ARG A 236 38.91 5.05 7.07
C ARG A 236 37.99 4.56 5.96
N ILE A 237 36.89 3.86 6.29
CA ILE A 237 35.88 3.42 5.33
C ILE A 237 35.26 4.64 4.64
N ALA A 238 34.83 5.64 5.41
CA ALA A 238 34.22 6.87 4.89
C ALA A 238 35.18 7.65 3.98
N ALA A 239 36.46 7.76 4.36
CA ALA A 239 37.47 8.44 3.56
C ALA A 239 37.74 7.70 2.23
N LEU A 240 37.86 6.36 2.29
CA LEU A 240 38.01 5.53 1.09
C LEU A 240 36.81 5.65 0.16
N TRP A 241 35.58 5.65 0.72
CA TRP A 241 34.36 5.86 -0.05
C TRP A 241 34.33 7.23 -0.72
N GLN A 242 34.56 8.31 0.04
CA GLN A 242 34.56 9.68 -0.48
C GLN A 242 35.54 9.89 -1.62
N GLN A 243 36.76 9.32 -1.52
CA GLN A 243 37.77 9.40 -2.58
C GLN A 243 37.30 8.76 -3.89
N ASN A 244 36.42 7.76 -3.81
CA ASN A 244 35.99 6.96 -4.95
C ASN A 244 34.49 7.16 -5.29
N ALA A 245 33.75 7.99 -4.53
CA ALA A 245 32.32 8.15 -4.61
C ALA A 245 31.83 8.44 -6.03
N ASP A 246 32.41 9.43 -6.71
CA ASP A 246 31.99 9.82 -8.06
C ASP A 246 32.14 8.68 -9.07
N LYS A 247 33.29 7.95 -8.98
CA LYS A 247 33.57 6.84 -9.89
C LYS A 247 32.71 5.62 -9.61
N VAL A 248 32.49 5.28 -8.34
CA VAL A 248 31.59 4.20 -7.91
C VAL A 248 30.16 4.53 -8.32
N GLN A 249 29.74 5.77 -8.10
CA GLN A 249 28.40 6.24 -8.48
C GLN A 249 28.18 6.16 -10.02
N LEU A 250 29.17 6.55 -10.82
CA LEU A 250 29.09 6.44 -12.27
C LEU A 250 29.02 4.98 -12.73
N LEU A 251 29.85 4.10 -12.13
CA LEU A 251 29.85 2.66 -12.44
C LEU A 251 28.53 2.00 -12.02
N TYR A 252 27.97 2.39 -10.87
CA TYR A 252 26.65 1.93 -10.41
C TYR A 252 25.56 2.33 -11.37
N ASN A 253 25.48 3.62 -11.72
CA ASN A 253 24.49 4.12 -12.68
C ASN A 253 24.62 3.42 -14.05
N THR A 254 25.85 3.18 -14.49
CA THR A 254 26.14 2.47 -15.74
C THR A 254 25.68 1.02 -15.66
N ALA A 255 25.96 0.33 -14.54
CA ALA A 255 25.52 -1.05 -14.33
C ALA A 255 23.98 -1.15 -14.26
N CYS A 256 23.30 -0.24 -13.56
CA CYS A 256 21.84 -0.18 -13.51
C CYS A 256 21.23 0.06 -14.90
N TYR A 257 21.79 1.01 -15.67
CA TYR A 257 21.30 1.29 -17.02
C TYR A 257 21.41 0.06 -17.94
N TYR A 258 22.60 -0.55 -18.02
CA TYR A 258 22.79 -1.70 -18.89
C TYR A 258 22.09 -2.96 -18.36
N ALA A 259 21.94 -3.12 -17.05
CA ALA A 259 21.12 -4.18 -16.49
C ALA A 259 19.66 -4.06 -16.97
N ALA A 260 19.11 -2.86 -16.93
CA ALA A 260 17.75 -2.61 -17.43
C ALA A 260 17.63 -2.82 -18.95
N VAL A 261 18.63 -2.38 -19.74
CA VAL A 261 18.68 -2.65 -21.20
C VAL A 261 18.66 -4.15 -21.47
N TYR A 262 19.46 -4.95 -20.75
CA TYR A 262 19.50 -6.40 -20.92
C TYR A 262 18.20 -7.10 -20.51
N ASP A 263 17.54 -6.63 -19.47
CA ASP A 263 16.24 -7.18 -19.06
C ASP A 263 15.16 -6.91 -20.12
N LEU A 264 15.19 -5.73 -20.75
CA LEU A 264 14.29 -5.40 -21.86
C LEU A 264 14.61 -6.19 -23.14
N ARG A 265 15.86 -6.57 -23.39
CA ARG A 265 16.24 -7.41 -24.52
C ARG A 265 15.54 -8.77 -24.53
N ARG A 266 15.26 -9.32 -23.36
CA ARG A 266 14.53 -10.60 -23.22
C ARG A 266 13.12 -10.57 -23.80
N MET A 267 12.55 -9.37 -23.98
CA MET A 267 11.25 -9.21 -24.64
C MET A 267 11.32 -9.37 -26.15
N ALA A 268 12.51 -9.29 -26.75
CA ALA A 268 12.71 -9.48 -28.18
C ALA A 268 12.63 -10.95 -28.57
N ALA A 269 12.09 -11.22 -29.75
CA ALA A 269 12.20 -12.52 -30.41
C ALA A 269 13.35 -12.47 -31.44
N VAL A 270 14.16 -13.50 -31.49
CA VAL A 270 15.39 -13.54 -32.32
C VAL A 270 15.37 -14.71 -33.28
N LYS A 271 15.84 -14.48 -34.52
CA LYS A 271 16.07 -15.49 -35.55
C LYS A 271 17.41 -15.21 -36.25
N GLY A 272 18.42 -16.00 -35.92
CA GLY A 272 19.78 -15.76 -36.38
C GLY A 272 20.29 -14.39 -35.91
N GLU A 273 20.74 -13.52 -36.84
CA GLU A 273 21.21 -12.17 -36.53
C GLU A 273 20.08 -11.10 -36.46
N HIS A 274 18.84 -11.49 -36.72
CA HIS A 274 17.73 -10.56 -36.76
C HIS A 274 16.91 -10.63 -35.46
N PHE A 275 16.47 -9.46 -34.97
CA PHE A 275 15.52 -9.34 -33.87
C PHE A 275 14.18 -8.79 -34.35
N PHE A 276 13.15 -9.11 -33.58
CA PHE A 276 11.81 -8.57 -33.68
C PHE A 276 11.34 -8.13 -32.29
N CYS A 277 10.97 -6.86 -32.18
CA CYS A 277 10.35 -6.29 -30.97
C CYS A 277 8.94 -5.80 -31.30
N VAL A 278 8.04 -5.94 -30.36
CA VAL A 278 6.69 -5.43 -30.46
C VAL A 278 6.29 -4.79 -29.13
N GLY A 279 5.52 -3.74 -29.19
CA GLY A 279 5.02 -3.09 -27.99
C GLY A 279 4.01 -2.00 -28.28
N TRP A 280 3.51 -1.41 -27.21
CA TRP A 280 2.47 -0.42 -27.25
C TRP A 280 3.01 0.98 -26.95
N VAL A 281 2.54 1.94 -27.73
CA VAL A 281 2.90 3.35 -27.54
C VAL A 281 1.62 4.17 -27.56
N PRO A 282 1.47 5.18 -26.66
CA PRO A 282 0.36 6.11 -26.70
C PRO A 282 0.30 6.83 -28.03
N ALA A 283 -0.89 6.99 -28.59
CA ALA A 283 -1.07 7.61 -29.91
C ALA A 283 -0.53 9.04 -29.99
N SER A 284 -0.49 9.74 -28.86
CA SER A 284 0.09 11.10 -28.76
C SER A 284 1.62 11.12 -28.88
N GLU A 285 2.31 10.01 -28.59
CA GLU A 285 3.77 9.94 -28.51
C GLU A 285 4.39 9.08 -29.64
N VAL A 286 3.54 8.45 -30.47
CA VAL A 286 3.97 7.51 -31.52
C VAL A 286 4.89 8.16 -32.55
N ASP A 287 4.61 9.39 -32.99
CA ASP A 287 5.40 10.04 -34.01
C ASP A 287 6.83 10.33 -33.53
N GLU A 288 6.98 10.68 -32.25
CA GLU A 288 8.30 10.91 -31.65
C GLU A 288 9.07 9.59 -31.50
N VAL A 289 8.44 8.55 -30.94
CA VAL A 289 9.06 7.24 -30.73
C VAL A 289 9.42 6.59 -32.07
N ALA A 290 8.47 6.59 -33.03
CA ALA A 290 8.71 6.04 -34.36
C ALA A 290 9.76 6.87 -35.16
N GLY A 291 9.82 8.17 -34.94
CA GLY A 291 10.84 9.05 -35.50
C GLY A 291 12.25 8.72 -34.99
N LYS A 292 12.41 8.56 -33.66
CA LYS A 292 13.66 8.13 -33.04
C LYS A 292 14.10 6.75 -33.57
N ALA A 293 13.17 5.81 -33.61
CA ALA A 293 13.47 4.44 -34.10
C ALA A 293 13.83 4.40 -35.59
N ARG A 294 13.20 5.20 -36.45
CA ARG A 294 13.56 5.32 -37.89
C ARG A 294 14.88 6.02 -38.12
N GLY A 295 15.34 6.84 -37.18
CA GLY A 295 16.66 7.48 -37.21
C GLY A 295 17.83 6.50 -37.06
N ILE A 296 17.58 5.31 -36.51
CA ILE A 296 18.60 4.26 -36.38
C ILE A 296 18.71 3.51 -37.71
N HIS A 297 19.90 3.53 -38.30
CA HIS A 297 20.16 2.91 -39.59
C HIS A 297 19.85 1.41 -39.59
N GLY A 298 19.06 0.96 -40.56
CA GLY A 298 18.75 -0.46 -40.78
C GLY A 298 17.56 -1.00 -39.99
N LEU A 299 16.88 -0.19 -39.15
CA LEU A 299 15.63 -0.58 -38.51
C LEU A 299 14.43 -0.42 -39.44
N ARG A 300 13.56 -1.41 -39.46
CA ARG A 300 12.26 -1.34 -40.08
C ARG A 300 11.19 -1.17 -39.00
N VAL A 301 10.50 -0.04 -39.02
CA VAL A 301 9.47 0.33 -38.04
C VAL A 301 8.12 0.38 -38.72
N THR A 302 7.16 -0.40 -38.24
CA THR A 302 5.74 -0.37 -38.67
C THR A 302 4.86 0.04 -37.51
N VAL A 303 3.89 0.91 -37.79
CA VAL A 303 2.94 1.41 -36.79
C VAL A 303 1.55 1.01 -37.24
N ASP A 304 0.88 0.22 -36.41
CA ASP A 304 -0.43 -0.33 -36.73
C ASP A 304 -1.49 0.07 -35.69
N GLY A 305 -2.75 -0.12 -36.04
CA GLY A 305 -3.84 0.06 -35.09
C GLY A 305 -3.95 -1.14 -34.13
N PRO A 306 -4.68 -0.98 -33.02
CA PRO A 306 -4.89 -2.06 -32.05
C PRO A 306 -5.59 -3.30 -32.66
N GLU A 307 -6.32 -3.12 -33.74
CA GLU A 307 -7.02 -4.20 -34.46
C GLU A 307 -6.07 -5.23 -35.09
N SER A 308 -4.84 -4.82 -35.40
CA SER A 308 -3.81 -5.69 -36.00
C SER A 308 -3.04 -6.53 -34.97
N ALA A 309 -3.35 -6.38 -33.68
CA ALA A 309 -2.66 -7.08 -32.58
C ALA A 309 -3.08 -8.55 -32.41
N GLY A 310 -4.12 -9.02 -33.11
CA GLY A 310 -4.63 -10.38 -33.02
C GLY A 310 -5.16 -10.71 -31.61
N LYS A 311 -4.47 -11.59 -30.88
CA LYS A 311 -4.86 -12.01 -29.52
C LYS A 311 -4.34 -11.09 -28.40
N MET A 312 -3.52 -10.10 -28.71
CA MET A 312 -2.99 -9.19 -27.71
C MET A 312 -3.99 -8.08 -27.38
N THR A 313 -4.31 -7.90 -26.12
CA THR A 313 -5.14 -6.80 -25.63
C THR A 313 -4.27 -5.56 -25.40
N PRO A 314 -4.63 -4.40 -25.98
CA PRO A 314 -3.90 -3.18 -25.72
C PRO A 314 -3.92 -2.81 -24.23
N PRO A 315 -2.82 -2.29 -23.68
CA PRO A 315 -2.79 -1.82 -22.31
C PRO A 315 -3.60 -0.53 -22.16
N THR A 316 -4.07 -0.28 -20.95
CA THR A 316 -4.82 0.92 -20.60
C THR A 316 -3.91 1.90 -19.87
N LYS A 317 -3.79 3.12 -20.43
CA LYS A 317 -3.15 4.28 -19.79
C LYS A 317 -4.22 5.33 -19.54
N LEU A 318 -4.42 5.68 -18.28
CA LEU A 318 -5.34 6.73 -17.88
C LEU A 318 -4.65 8.11 -18.08
N LYS A 319 -5.41 9.06 -18.62
CA LYS A 319 -4.98 10.45 -18.78
C LYS A 319 -6.09 11.35 -18.28
N ASN A 320 -6.00 11.73 -17.03
CA ASN A 320 -7.03 12.49 -16.35
C ASN A 320 -6.56 13.92 -16.03
N PRO A 321 -7.50 14.89 -15.96
CA PRO A 321 -7.20 16.22 -15.50
C PRO A 321 -6.72 16.23 -14.05
N TRP A 322 -6.02 17.28 -13.65
CA TRP A 322 -5.36 17.39 -12.34
C TRP A 322 -6.28 17.14 -11.14
N TRP A 323 -7.56 17.49 -11.23
CA TRP A 323 -8.54 17.35 -10.15
C TRP A 323 -9.05 15.91 -9.95
N SER A 324 -9.10 15.11 -11.00
CA SER A 324 -9.54 13.71 -10.93
C SER A 324 -8.37 12.71 -10.89
N ARG A 325 -7.15 13.15 -11.21
CA ARG A 325 -5.96 12.30 -11.22
C ARG A 325 -5.71 11.54 -9.91
N PRO A 326 -5.86 12.13 -8.70
CA PRO A 326 -5.66 11.38 -7.45
C PRO A 326 -6.61 10.21 -7.28
N PHE A 327 -7.78 10.27 -7.92
CA PHE A 327 -8.81 9.23 -7.87
C PHE A 327 -8.54 8.05 -8.82
N GLU A 328 -7.51 8.14 -9.69
CA GLU A 328 -7.04 7.02 -10.51
C GLU A 328 -6.65 5.83 -9.62
N PHE A 329 -6.17 6.10 -8.40
CA PHE A 329 -5.84 5.09 -7.41
C PHE A 329 -7.02 4.12 -7.12
N PHE A 330 -8.25 4.62 -7.01
CA PHE A 330 -9.42 3.78 -6.78
C PHE A 330 -9.76 2.92 -7.99
N VAL A 331 -9.62 3.48 -9.19
CA VAL A 331 -9.85 2.75 -10.44
C VAL A 331 -8.78 1.68 -10.65
N GLU A 332 -7.51 1.98 -10.35
CA GLU A 332 -6.41 1.00 -10.38
C GLU A 332 -6.60 -0.12 -9.35
N MET A 333 -7.11 0.20 -8.15
CA MET A 333 -7.34 -0.77 -7.08
C MET A 333 -8.49 -1.73 -7.38
N TYR A 334 -9.56 -1.25 -8.02
CA TYR A 334 -10.68 -2.11 -8.44
C TYR A 334 -10.30 -2.97 -9.65
N GLY A 335 -9.57 -2.38 -10.61
CA GLY A 335 -9.14 -2.96 -11.87
C GLY A 335 -9.31 -1.95 -12.99
N LEU A 336 -8.28 -1.76 -13.80
CA LEU A 336 -8.34 -0.80 -14.90
C LEU A 336 -9.46 -1.16 -15.88
N PRO A 337 -10.13 -0.17 -16.50
CA PRO A 337 -11.10 -0.42 -17.55
C PRO A 337 -10.44 -1.12 -18.74
N ALA A 338 -11.14 -2.06 -19.37
CA ALA A 338 -10.67 -2.69 -20.57
C ALA A 338 -10.45 -1.67 -21.68
N TYR A 339 -9.57 -1.99 -22.63
CA TYR A 339 -9.29 -1.08 -23.73
C TYR A 339 -10.56 -0.80 -24.53
N GLY A 340 -10.96 0.46 -24.59
CA GLY A 340 -12.19 0.90 -25.23
C GLY A 340 -13.33 1.23 -24.26
N GLU A 341 -13.31 0.72 -23.04
CA GLU A 341 -14.29 1.11 -22.00
C GLU A 341 -14.15 2.60 -21.61
N THR A 342 -15.21 3.13 -21.05
CA THR A 342 -15.23 4.52 -20.60
C THR A 342 -14.47 4.66 -19.29
N ASP A 343 -13.63 5.68 -19.20
CA ASP A 343 -12.94 6.01 -17.95
C ASP A 343 -13.91 6.62 -16.94
N VAL A 344 -14.08 5.95 -15.82
CA VAL A 344 -14.97 6.34 -14.74
C VAL A 344 -14.32 7.22 -13.67
N THR A 345 -13.01 7.52 -13.79
CA THR A 345 -12.25 8.28 -12.77
C THR A 345 -12.87 9.64 -12.45
N GLY A 346 -13.35 10.36 -13.47
CA GLY A 346 -14.00 11.65 -13.24
C GLY A 346 -15.33 11.54 -12.50
N PHE A 347 -16.09 10.48 -12.77
CA PHE A 347 -17.34 10.18 -12.07
C PHE A 347 -17.05 9.85 -10.59
N VAL A 348 -16.11 8.95 -10.34
CA VAL A 348 -15.67 8.57 -8.98
C VAL A 348 -15.15 9.78 -8.19
N ALA A 349 -14.39 10.66 -8.83
CA ALA A 349 -13.88 11.86 -8.17
C ALA A 349 -15.00 12.73 -7.59
N ILE A 350 -16.09 12.89 -8.34
CA ILE A 350 -17.25 13.67 -7.89
C ILE A 350 -18.06 12.91 -6.84
N THR A 351 -18.43 11.66 -7.12
CA THR A 351 -19.31 10.85 -6.26
C THR A 351 -18.67 10.56 -4.92
N PHE A 352 -17.40 10.13 -4.90
CA PHE A 352 -16.67 9.89 -3.67
C PHE A 352 -16.50 11.16 -2.83
N THR A 353 -16.15 12.28 -3.45
CA THR A 353 -15.98 13.56 -2.75
C THR A 353 -17.29 14.02 -2.12
N VAL A 354 -18.42 13.86 -2.82
CA VAL A 354 -19.76 14.21 -2.30
C VAL A 354 -20.16 13.26 -1.18
N LEU A 355 -20.04 11.95 -1.37
CA LEU A 355 -20.40 10.94 -0.36
C LEU A 355 -19.57 11.11 0.91
N PHE A 356 -18.26 11.31 0.78
CA PHE A 356 -17.37 11.55 1.91
C PHE A 356 -17.79 12.82 2.68
N GLY A 357 -17.99 13.93 1.96
CA GLY A 357 -18.41 15.19 2.57
C GLY A 357 -19.75 15.10 3.29
N MET A 358 -20.69 14.32 2.74
CA MET A 358 -21.98 14.07 3.41
C MET A 358 -21.81 13.29 4.70
N MET A 359 -20.99 12.23 4.71
CA MET A 359 -20.78 11.37 5.89
C MET A 359 -19.99 12.10 6.99
N PHE A 360 -19.02 12.94 6.60
CA PHE A 360 -18.10 13.63 7.52
C PHE A 360 -18.43 15.13 7.70
N GLY A 361 -19.70 15.54 7.53
CA GLY A 361 -20.14 16.92 7.41
C GLY A 361 -19.93 17.83 8.64
N ASP A 362 -18.72 18.35 8.83
CA ASP A 362 -18.39 19.35 9.85
C ASP A 362 -17.43 20.40 9.29
N VAL A 363 -17.73 21.69 9.50
CA VAL A 363 -16.94 22.82 8.95
C VAL A 363 -15.53 22.85 9.52
N GLY A 364 -15.40 22.78 10.84
CA GLY A 364 -14.10 22.91 11.51
C GLY A 364 -13.20 21.71 11.24
N GLN A 365 -13.74 20.52 11.36
CA GLN A 365 -13.03 19.27 11.13
C GLN A 365 -12.65 19.12 9.65
N GLY A 366 -13.54 19.51 8.72
CA GLY A 366 -13.29 19.51 7.28
C GLY A 366 -12.13 20.43 6.86
N ILE A 367 -12.07 21.65 7.43
CA ILE A 367 -10.95 22.57 7.21
C ILE A 367 -9.64 21.99 7.74
N VAL A 368 -9.64 21.42 8.95
CA VAL A 368 -8.45 20.78 9.54
C VAL A 368 -7.97 19.64 8.64
N LEU A 369 -8.88 18.78 8.17
CA LEU A 369 -8.56 17.68 7.27
C LEU A 369 -7.96 18.18 5.95
N ALA A 370 -8.54 19.20 5.32
CA ALA A 370 -8.03 19.77 4.06
C ALA A 370 -6.64 20.40 4.24
N LEU A 371 -6.41 21.16 5.32
CA LEU A 371 -5.12 21.77 5.61
C LEU A 371 -4.04 20.73 5.93
N PHE A 372 -4.36 19.75 6.78
CA PHE A 372 -3.45 18.65 7.13
C PHE A 372 -3.07 17.85 5.89
N SER A 373 -4.05 17.49 5.06
CA SER A 373 -3.83 16.75 3.83
C SER A 373 -2.97 17.54 2.82
N THR A 374 -3.19 18.85 2.70
CA THR A 374 -2.37 19.73 1.86
C THR A 374 -0.92 19.79 2.36
N PHE A 375 -0.73 19.90 3.68
CA PHE A 375 0.60 19.90 4.29
C PHE A 375 1.33 18.57 4.04
N MET A 376 0.67 17.45 4.34
CA MET A 376 1.25 16.12 4.17
C MET A 376 1.54 15.79 2.70
N TRP A 377 0.68 16.23 1.78
CA TRP A 377 0.93 16.08 0.34
C TRP A 377 2.19 16.82 -0.10
N LYS A 378 2.41 18.06 0.37
CA LYS A 378 3.62 18.81 0.05
C LYS A 378 4.89 18.21 0.64
N VAL A 379 4.81 17.57 1.82
CA VAL A 379 5.97 16.98 2.50
C VAL A 379 6.31 15.59 1.98
N LYS A 380 5.30 14.73 1.80
CA LYS A 380 5.49 13.31 1.46
C LYS A 380 5.17 12.97 -0.01
N HIS A 381 4.60 13.89 -0.79
CA HIS A 381 4.20 13.70 -2.20
C HIS A 381 3.33 12.44 -2.44
N ASN A 382 2.53 12.03 -1.45
CA ASN A 382 1.68 10.84 -1.55
C ASN A 382 0.29 11.23 -2.07
N ASP A 383 -0.17 10.54 -3.13
CA ASP A 383 -1.44 10.78 -3.81
C ASP A 383 -2.67 10.58 -2.91
N LEU A 384 -2.56 9.75 -1.85
CA LEU A 384 -3.64 9.56 -0.88
C LEU A 384 -4.01 10.87 -0.16
N PHE A 385 -3.00 11.66 0.26
CA PHE A 385 -3.26 12.97 0.87
C PHE A 385 -3.80 13.98 -0.13
N HIS A 386 -3.38 13.91 -1.40
CA HIS A 386 -3.93 14.75 -2.45
C HIS A 386 -5.43 14.50 -2.66
N LEU A 387 -5.86 13.23 -2.63
CA LEU A 387 -7.26 12.82 -2.72
C LEU A 387 -8.11 13.35 -1.55
N MET A 388 -7.56 13.41 -0.33
CA MET A 388 -8.30 13.87 0.84
C MET A 388 -8.54 15.40 0.86
N ILE A 389 -7.84 16.18 0.04
CA ILE A 389 -8.03 17.64 -0.02
C ILE A 389 -9.46 18.01 -0.48
N PRO A 390 -9.95 17.55 -1.67
CA PRO A 390 -11.32 17.82 -2.09
C PRO A 390 -12.36 17.22 -1.12
N CYS A 391 -12.07 16.11 -0.46
CA CYS A 391 -12.93 15.51 0.55
C CYS A 391 -13.12 16.43 1.76
N GLY A 392 -12.05 17.05 2.27
CA GLY A 392 -12.12 18.02 3.36
C GLY A 392 -12.87 19.30 2.97
N ILE A 393 -12.72 19.76 1.71
CA ILE A 393 -13.49 20.90 1.19
C ILE A 393 -14.99 20.55 1.11
N SER A 394 -15.33 19.36 0.62
CA SER A 394 -16.71 18.89 0.55
C SER A 394 -17.31 18.76 1.95
N SER A 395 -16.57 18.21 2.90
CA SER A 395 -16.99 18.14 4.32
C SER A 395 -17.31 19.53 4.90
N THR A 396 -16.50 20.53 4.58
CA THR A 396 -16.75 21.92 4.99
C THR A 396 -18.07 22.44 4.40
N ILE A 397 -18.37 22.15 3.13
CA ILE A 397 -19.60 22.56 2.46
C ILE A 397 -20.82 21.89 3.12
N PHE A 398 -20.78 20.57 3.32
CA PHE A 398 -21.87 19.84 3.99
C PHE A 398 -22.00 20.22 5.47
N GLY A 399 -20.89 20.52 6.15
CA GLY A 399 -20.88 21.06 7.51
C GLY A 399 -21.64 22.38 7.62
N LEU A 400 -21.56 23.24 6.59
CA LEU A 400 -22.41 24.44 6.50
C LEU A 400 -23.90 24.11 6.29
N VAL A 401 -24.23 23.00 5.65
CA VAL A 401 -25.63 22.56 5.51
C VAL A 401 -26.20 22.01 6.82
N TYR A 402 -25.40 21.26 7.56
CA TYR A 402 -25.79 20.65 8.84
C TYR A 402 -25.68 21.62 10.03
N GLY A 403 -24.94 22.72 9.86
CA GLY A 403 -24.73 23.71 10.92
C GLY A 403 -23.72 23.29 11.99
N SER A 404 -22.82 22.33 11.70
CA SER A 404 -21.84 21.82 12.65
C SER A 404 -20.49 22.51 12.49
N LEU A 405 -19.92 23.03 13.59
CA LEU A 405 -18.56 23.56 13.68
C LEU A 405 -17.85 22.90 14.87
N PHE A 406 -16.91 21.97 14.61
CA PHE A 406 -16.29 21.13 15.64
C PHE A 406 -17.31 20.44 16.55
N GLY A 407 -18.47 20.04 15.99
CA GLY A 407 -19.58 19.42 16.69
C GLY A 407 -20.52 20.39 17.45
N TYR A 408 -20.23 21.69 17.48
CA TYR A 408 -21.13 22.68 18.03
C TYR A 408 -22.21 23.06 16.99
N GLU A 409 -23.45 22.68 17.24
CA GLU A 409 -24.56 22.88 16.30
C GLU A 409 -25.14 24.31 16.31
N GLU A 410 -24.89 25.10 17.36
CA GLU A 410 -25.37 26.49 17.50
C GLU A 410 -24.33 27.54 17.10
N ALA A 411 -23.08 27.14 16.85
CA ALA A 411 -21.97 28.07 16.59
C ALA A 411 -22.15 28.84 15.29
N LEU A 412 -22.87 28.31 14.32
CA LEU A 412 -23.12 28.92 12.99
C LEU A 412 -24.44 29.70 12.91
N ASP A 413 -25.28 29.73 13.94
CA ASP A 413 -26.55 30.45 13.96
C ASP A 413 -26.42 31.95 13.64
N PRO A 414 -25.40 32.67 14.18
CA PRO A 414 -25.20 34.07 13.82
C PRO A 414 -24.93 34.28 12.33
N LEU A 415 -24.27 33.32 11.66
CA LEU A 415 -24.01 33.36 10.23
C LEU A 415 -25.30 33.18 9.42
N TYR A 416 -26.17 32.23 9.81
CA TYR A 416 -27.44 32.01 9.13
C TYR A 416 -28.38 33.20 9.27
N HIS A 417 -28.46 33.81 10.46
CA HIS A 417 -29.22 35.04 10.65
C HIS A 417 -28.70 36.21 9.81
N ALA A 418 -27.36 36.33 9.67
CA ALA A 418 -26.76 37.35 8.82
C ALA A 418 -27.08 37.13 7.30
N LEU A 419 -27.28 35.87 6.89
CA LEU A 419 -27.67 35.50 5.53
C LEU A 419 -29.19 35.57 5.31
N GLY A 420 -29.98 35.97 6.32
CA GLY A 420 -31.43 36.12 6.23
C GLY A 420 -32.22 34.80 6.36
N MET A 421 -31.59 33.72 6.82
CA MET A 421 -32.22 32.44 7.10
C MET A 421 -32.70 32.38 8.55
N ALA A 422 -33.83 31.69 8.80
CA ALA A 422 -34.39 31.56 10.13
C ALA A 422 -33.62 30.62 11.07
N GLY A 423 -32.68 29.86 10.54
CA GLY A 423 -31.83 28.90 11.26
C GLY A 423 -31.07 27.96 10.32
N LYS A 424 -30.46 26.89 10.85
CA LYS A 424 -29.73 25.86 10.07
C LYS A 424 -30.66 25.17 9.06
N PRO A 425 -30.21 24.89 7.85
CA PRO A 425 -31.03 24.26 6.79
C PRO A 425 -31.49 22.86 7.14
N VAL A 426 -30.68 22.07 7.84
CA VAL A 426 -31.00 20.69 8.24
C VAL A 426 -30.54 20.46 9.67
N SER A 427 -31.50 20.11 10.56
CA SER A 427 -31.17 19.66 11.94
C SER A 427 -31.01 18.13 11.95
N VAL A 428 -29.79 17.67 12.30
CA VAL A 428 -29.42 16.24 12.21
C VAL A 428 -30.21 15.41 13.24
N MET A 429 -30.28 15.89 14.48
CA MET A 429 -30.90 15.13 15.57
C MET A 429 -32.43 15.17 15.55
N ASP A 430 -33.05 16.24 15.03
CA ASP A 430 -34.51 16.39 15.02
C ASP A 430 -35.19 15.69 13.85
N SER A 431 -34.44 15.42 12.76
CA SER A 431 -34.99 14.89 11.50
C SER A 431 -34.25 13.63 10.99
N ILE A 432 -34.00 12.67 11.89
CA ILE A 432 -33.26 11.42 11.57
C ILE A 432 -33.85 10.70 10.35
N THR A 433 -35.19 10.50 10.34
CA THR A 433 -35.88 9.83 9.22
C THR A 433 -35.72 10.63 7.91
N GLY A 434 -35.76 11.97 8.00
CA GLY A 434 -35.54 12.84 6.82
C GLY A 434 -34.17 12.69 6.22
N ILE A 435 -33.13 12.65 7.04
CA ILE A 435 -31.73 12.46 6.57
C ILE A 435 -31.54 11.09 5.91
N LEU A 436 -32.10 10.04 6.52
CA LEU A 436 -32.03 8.69 5.93
C LEU A 436 -32.75 8.63 4.57
N MET A 437 -33.90 9.30 4.44
CA MET A 437 -34.64 9.38 3.17
C MET A 437 -33.83 10.17 2.11
N VAL A 438 -33.25 11.29 2.47
CA VAL A 438 -32.38 12.08 1.56
C VAL A 438 -31.20 11.25 1.10
N ALA A 439 -30.55 10.50 1.98
CA ALA A 439 -29.44 9.61 1.63
C ALA A 439 -29.87 8.54 0.60
N VAL A 440 -31.06 7.95 0.77
CA VAL A 440 -31.61 6.99 -0.21
C VAL A 440 -31.88 7.66 -1.55
N TYR A 441 -32.51 8.85 -1.57
CA TYR A 441 -32.76 9.56 -2.84
C TYR A 441 -31.46 9.91 -3.58
N ILE A 442 -30.44 10.34 -2.86
CA ILE A 442 -29.10 10.59 -3.46
C ILE A 442 -28.55 9.29 -4.01
N GLY A 443 -28.66 8.18 -3.26
CA GLY A 443 -28.26 6.86 -3.72
C GLY A 443 -28.97 6.45 -5.02
N ILE A 444 -30.27 6.67 -5.12
CA ILE A 444 -31.05 6.39 -6.33
C ILE A 444 -30.50 7.21 -7.52
N VAL A 445 -30.27 8.51 -7.33
CA VAL A 445 -29.69 9.37 -8.37
C VAL A 445 -28.32 8.87 -8.82
N LEU A 446 -27.47 8.46 -7.89
CA LEU A 446 -26.13 7.93 -8.19
C LEU A 446 -26.21 6.60 -8.95
N VAL A 447 -27.09 5.68 -8.56
CA VAL A 447 -27.31 4.41 -9.28
C VAL A 447 -27.81 4.68 -10.70
N LEU A 448 -28.76 5.60 -10.88
CA LEU A 448 -29.23 5.99 -12.20
C LEU A 448 -28.12 6.62 -13.07
N ALA A 449 -27.25 7.42 -12.46
CA ALA A 449 -26.09 7.99 -13.15
C ALA A 449 -25.10 6.91 -13.58
N ALA A 450 -24.84 5.90 -12.72
CA ALA A 450 -24.01 4.75 -13.06
C ALA A 450 -24.61 3.94 -14.21
N MET A 451 -25.93 3.66 -14.19
CA MET A 451 -26.63 2.98 -15.28
C MET A 451 -26.56 3.78 -16.60
N ALA A 452 -26.74 5.12 -16.51
CA ALA A 452 -26.61 6.00 -17.67
C ALA A 452 -25.20 5.99 -18.26
N LEU A 453 -24.16 5.90 -17.41
CA LEU A 453 -22.77 5.77 -17.86
C LEU A 453 -22.53 4.43 -18.57
N ASN A 454 -23.09 3.34 -18.06
CA ASN A 454 -23.06 2.03 -18.71
C ASN A 454 -23.74 2.06 -20.09
N MET A 455 -24.93 2.66 -20.16
CA MET A 455 -25.66 2.86 -21.42
C MET A 455 -24.82 3.69 -22.41
N TYR A 456 -24.16 4.77 -21.96
CA TYR A 456 -23.27 5.56 -22.82
C TYR A 456 -22.13 4.71 -23.40
N THR A 457 -21.54 3.82 -22.61
CA THR A 457 -20.47 2.92 -23.04
C THR A 457 -20.94 1.96 -24.13
N HIS A 458 -22.08 1.27 -23.94
CA HIS A 458 -22.66 0.35 -24.94
C HIS A 458 -23.13 1.09 -26.21
N ALA A 459 -23.71 2.28 -26.09
CA ALA A 459 -24.08 3.10 -27.24
C ALA A 459 -22.87 3.48 -28.10
N ARG A 460 -21.72 3.82 -27.45
CA ARG A 460 -20.46 4.15 -28.13
C ARG A 460 -19.88 2.96 -28.89
N HIS A 461 -20.04 1.76 -28.35
CA HIS A 461 -19.59 0.49 -29.00
C HIS A 461 -20.60 -0.05 -30.01
N ARG A 462 -21.77 0.60 -30.18
CA ARG A 462 -22.89 0.16 -31.04
C ARG A 462 -23.48 -1.19 -30.63
N GLU A 463 -23.38 -1.56 -29.39
CA GLU A 463 -23.96 -2.76 -28.79
C GLU A 463 -25.40 -2.46 -28.35
N TRP A 464 -26.30 -2.34 -29.34
CA TRP A 464 -27.69 -1.93 -29.09
C TRP A 464 -28.50 -2.95 -28.31
N GLY A 465 -28.13 -4.25 -28.41
CA GLY A 465 -28.74 -5.30 -27.62
C GLY A 465 -28.52 -5.13 -26.13
N GLU A 466 -27.26 -4.94 -25.72
CA GLU A 466 -26.87 -4.69 -24.34
C GLU A 466 -27.36 -3.30 -23.84
N PHE A 467 -27.35 -2.29 -24.70
CA PHE A 467 -27.88 -0.97 -24.38
C PHE A 467 -29.35 -1.01 -23.93
N ILE A 468 -30.19 -1.83 -24.59
CA ILE A 468 -31.64 -1.89 -24.31
C ILE A 468 -31.96 -2.90 -23.23
N PHE A 469 -31.50 -4.16 -23.38
CA PHE A 469 -31.98 -5.31 -22.59
C PHE A 469 -31.09 -5.68 -21.41
N SER A 470 -29.92 -5.08 -21.22
CA SER A 470 -29.08 -5.35 -20.05
C SER A 470 -29.80 -4.94 -18.73
N PRO A 471 -29.53 -5.62 -17.61
CA PRO A 471 -29.98 -5.18 -16.27
C PRO A 471 -29.54 -3.74 -15.94
N ASN A 472 -28.39 -3.30 -16.47
CA ASN A 472 -27.90 -1.93 -16.31
C ASN A 472 -28.18 -1.05 -17.54
N GLY A 473 -29.00 -1.55 -18.48
CA GLY A 473 -29.46 -0.84 -19.69
C GLY A 473 -30.79 -0.12 -19.47
N LEU A 474 -31.43 0.24 -20.60
CA LEU A 474 -32.66 1.03 -20.61
C LEU A 474 -33.81 0.33 -19.88
N VAL A 475 -34.04 -0.97 -20.18
CA VAL A 475 -35.11 -1.77 -19.54
C VAL A 475 -34.86 -1.91 -18.04
N GLY A 476 -33.60 -2.18 -17.64
CA GLY A 476 -33.21 -2.26 -16.23
C GLY A 476 -33.45 -0.94 -15.50
N MET A 477 -33.07 0.20 -16.09
CA MET A 477 -33.25 1.53 -15.53
C MET A 477 -34.75 1.87 -15.34
N VAL A 478 -35.59 1.59 -16.32
CA VAL A 478 -37.05 1.80 -16.20
C VAL A 478 -37.65 0.90 -15.15
N THR A 479 -37.26 -0.39 -15.11
CA THR A 479 -37.72 -1.34 -14.08
C THR A 479 -37.33 -0.88 -12.67
N TYR A 480 -36.09 -0.42 -12.51
CA TYR A 480 -35.59 0.13 -11.24
C TYR A 480 -36.39 1.35 -10.80
N LEU A 481 -36.64 2.32 -11.71
CA LEU A 481 -37.45 3.51 -11.41
C LEU A 481 -38.87 3.15 -10.99
N CYS A 482 -39.52 2.22 -11.71
CA CYS A 482 -40.87 1.75 -11.33
C CYS A 482 -40.86 1.07 -9.96
N GLY A 483 -39.83 0.29 -9.64
CA GLY A 483 -39.67 -0.34 -8.32
C GLY A 483 -39.47 0.67 -7.19
N VAL A 484 -38.65 1.70 -7.41
CA VAL A 484 -38.45 2.79 -6.46
C VAL A 484 -39.73 3.60 -6.23
N ASP A 485 -40.47 3.92 -7.29
CA ASP A 485 -41.75 4.66 -7.16
C ASP A 485 -42.81 3.87 -6.38
N LEU A 486 -42.86 2.55 -6.61
CA LEU A 486 -43.77 1.66 -5.86
C LEU A 486 -43.38 1.57 -4.37
N ALA A 487 -42.07 1.48 -4.07
CA ALA A 487 -41.57 1.49 -2.70
C ALA A 487 -41.85 2.84 -2.01
N SER A 488 -41.69 3.96 -2.70
CA SER A 488 -42.00 5.31 -2.22
C SER A 488 -43.49 5.44 -1.91
N ALA A 489 -44.35 4.92 -2.79
CA ALA A 489 -45.82 4.91 -2.58
C ALA A 489 -46.20 4.12 -1.33
N TYR A 490 -45.56 2.97 -1.10
CA TYR A 490 -45.83 2.14 0.09
C TYR A 490 -45.40 2.83 1.39
N MET A 491 -44.31 3.61 1.34
CA MET A 491 -43.81 4.38 2.49
C MET A 491 -44.53 5.72 2.69
N GLY A 492 -45.53 6.04 1.85
CA GLY A 492 -46.24 7.34 1.90
C GLY A 492 -45.42 8.54 1.51
N ALA A 493 -44.31 8.32 0.79
CA ALA A 493 -43.45 9.36 0.26
C ALA A 493 -43.95 9.89 -1.11
N VAL A 494 -43.18 10.84 -1.71
CA VAL A 494 -43.54 11.44 -3.01
C VAL A 494 -43.46 10.37 -4.12
N THR A 495 -44.56 10.21 -4.88
CA THR A 495 -44.64 9.35 -6.06
C THR A 495 -44.47 10.18 -7.33
N PHE A 496 -43.71 9.68 -8.28
CA PHE A 496 -43.45 10.35 -9.57
C PHE A 496 -44.45 9.94 -10.65
N MET A 497 -45.07 8.75 -10.51
CA MET A 497 -45.98 8.17 -11.50
C MET A 497 -47.28 7.64 -10.85
N PRO A 498 -48.39 7.51 -11.62
CA PRO A 498 -49.56 6.78 -11.16
C PRO A 498 -49.21 5.33 -10.84
N GLN A 499 -49.65 4.83 -9.68
CA GLN A 499 -49.31 3.48 -9.18
C GLN A 499 -49.60 2.37 -10.18
N VAL A 500 -50.68 2.47 -10.94
CA VAL A 500 -51.02 1.49 -12.00
C VAL A 500 -49.95 1.45 -13.09
N LEU A 501 -49.42 2.60 -13.50
CA LEU A 501 -48.37 2.69 -14.51
C LEU A 501 -47.05 2.12 -13.99
N ALA A 502 -46.72 2.37 -12.73
CA ALA A 502 -45.53 1.82 -12.09
C ALA A 502 -45.57 0.28 -12.00
N VAL A 503 -46.74 -0.28 -11.61
CA VAL A 503 -46.93 -1.74 -11.55
C VAL A 503 -46.83 -2.37 -12.95
N VAL A 504 -47.50 -1.80 -13.95
CA VAL A 504 -47.48 -2.31 -15.33
C VAL A 504 -46.05 -2.19 -15.91
N GLY A 505 -45.39 -1.07 -15.70
CA GLY A 505 -44.02 -0.85 -16.14
C GLY A 505 -43.04 -1.84 -15.51
N MET A 506 -43.17 -2.10 -14.21
CA MET A 506 -42.35 -3.08 -13.48
C MET A 506 -42.59 -4.51 -14.02
N VAL A 507 -43.84 -4.94 -14.23
CA VAL A 507 -44.14 -6.28 -14.75
C VAL A 507 -43.58 -6.46 -16.17
N ILE A 508 -43.79 -5.48 -17.07
CA ILE A 508 -43.25 -5.52 -18.43
C ILE A 508 -41.73 -5.54 -18.39
N GLY A 509 -41.10 -4.72 -17.57
CA GLY A 509 -39.64 -4.67 -17.41
C GLY A 509 -39.05 -5.99 -16.93
N LEU A 510 -39.64 -6.63 -15.91
CA LEU A 510 -39.22 -7.94 -15.41
C LEU A 510 -39.35 -9.03 -16.49
N VAL A 511 -40.41 -9.02 -17.30
CA VAL A 511 -40.58 -9.96 -18.41
C VAL A 511 -39.52 -9.71 -19.48
N LEU A 512 -39.24 -8.48 -19.84
CA LEU A 512 -38.21 -8.14 -20.81
C LEU A 512 -36.80 -8.53 -20.31
N LEU A 513 -36.49 -8.35 -19.04
CA LEU A 513 -35.24 -8.78 -18.42
C LEU A 513 -35.12 -10.32 -18.40
N LEU A 514 -36.20 -11.06 -18.16
CA LEU A 514 -36.22 -12.51 -18.19
C LEU A 514 -35.79 -13.06 -19.57
N PHE A 515 -36.17 -12.36 -20.65
CA PHE A 515 -35.82 -12.72 -22.01
C PHE A 515 -34.66 -11.93 -22.62
N ALA A 516 -33.92 -11.19 -21.80
CA ALA A 516 -32.84 -10.28 -22.22
C ALA A 516 -31.77 -10.98 -23.06
N GLU A 517 -31.29 -12.16 -22.65
CA GLU A 517 -30.28 -12.95 -23.38
C GLU A 517 -30.74 -13.46 -24.74
N LEU A 518 -32.06 -13.59 -24.94
CA LEU A 518 -32.60 -13.95 -26.27
C LEU A 518 -32.82 -12.71 -27.15
N LEU A 519 -33.28 -11.60 -26.54
CA LEU A 519 -33.63 -10.38 -27.27
C LEU A 519 -32.40 -9.57 -27.67
N ALA A 520 -31.36 -9.53 -26.84
CA ALA A 520 -30.15 -8.76 -27.11
C ALA A 520 -29.40 -9.24 -28.38
N PRO A 521 -29.09 -10.53 -28.58
CA PRO A 521 -28.47 -11.03 -29.82
C PRO A 521 -29.38 -10.86 -31.05
N MET A 522 -30.70 -10.94 -30.87
CA MET A 522 -31.68 -10.78 -31.96
C MET A 522 -31.64 -9.38 -32.57
N VAL A 523 -31.47 -8.35 -31.75
CA VAL A 523 -31.31 -6.97 -32.22
C VAL A 523 -29.97 -6.77 -32.95
N GLU A 524 -28.93 -7.52 -32.55
CA GLU A 524 -27.60 -7.47 -33.18
C GLU A 524 -27.43 -8.37 -34.39
N GLY A 525 -28.48 -9.12 -34.80
CA GLY A 525 -28.41 -10.03 -35.92
C GLY A 525 -27.57 -11.29 -35.70
N LYS A 526 -27.28 -11.62 -34.44
CA LYS A 526 -26.56 -12.84 -34.03
C LYS A 526 -27.51 -14.03 -33.84
N PRO A 527 -27.02 -15.29 -33.90
CA PRO A 527 -27.88 -16.46 -33.68
C PRO A 527 -28.43 -16.45 -32.24
N TRP A 528 -29.74 -16.55 -32.12
CA TRP A 528 -30.50 -16.40 -30.87
C TRP A 528 -30.77 -17.71 -30.12
N LYS A 529 -30.26 -18.86 -30.61
CA LYS A 529 -30.50 -20.17 -29.98
C LYS A 529 -29.63 -20.36 -28.74
N PRO A 530 -30.21 -20.67 -27.56
CA PRO A 530 -29.46 -20.95 -26.35
C PRO A 530 -28.65 -22.25 -26.51
N ALA A 531 -27.39 -22.23 -26.09
CA ALA A 531 -26.45 -23.35 -26.24
C ALA A 531 -26.84 -24.62 -25.45
N GLY A 532 -27.69 -24.49 -24.40
CA GLY A 532 -28.08 -25.56 -23.47
C GLY A 532 -29.53 -26.03 -23.56
N GLY A 533 -30.31 -25.55 -24.53
CA GLY A 533 -31.75 -25.83 -24.62
C GLY A 533 -32.62 -24.87 -23.79
N MET A 534 -33.91 -24.76 -24.18
CA MET A 534 -34.83 -23.76 -23.60
C MET A 534 -35.09 -23.95 -22.09
N GLY A 535 -35.05 -25.18 -21.58
CA GLY A 535 -35.32 -25.47 -20.17
C GLY A 535 -34.18 -24.96 -19.24
N ASN A 536 -32.93 -25.21 -19.63
CA ASN A 536 -31.77 -24.72 -18.88
C ASN A 536 -31.68 -23.18 -18.93
N TYR A 537 -31.97 -22.61 -20.10
CA TYR A 537 -32.04 -21.16 -20.28
C TYR A 537 -33.06 -20.52 -19.33
N LEU A 538 -34.30 -21.02 -19.31
CA LEU A 538 -35.36 -20.45 -18.47
C LEU A 538 -34.99 -20.53 -16.99
N MET A 539 -34.39 -21.64 -16.57
CA MET A 539 -33.93 -21.78 -15.18
C MET A 539 -32.85 -20.76 -14.84
N GLN A 540 -31.82 -20.60 -15.69
CA GLN A 540 -30.76 -19.62 -15.52
C GLN A 540 -31.30 -18.19 -15.50
N SER A 541 -32.15 -17.82 -16.45
CA SER A 541 -32.72 -16.46 -16.54
C SER A 541 -33.58 -16.10 -15.34
N VAL A 542 -34.29 -17.06 -14.71
CA VAL A 542 -35.04 -16.83 -13.49
C VAL A 542 -34.10 -16.52 -12.31
N PHE A 543 -32.99 -17.25 -12.18
CA PHE A 543 -32.00 -16.97 -11.14
C PHE A 543 -31.30 -15.62 -11.36
N GLU A 544 -30.94 -15.28 -12.59
CA GLU A 544 -30.36 -13.97 -12.94
C GLU A 544 -31.32 -12.81 -12.69
N LEU A 545 -32.60 -13.02 -12.98
CA LEU A 545 -33.65 -12.03 -12.67
C LEU A 545 -33.79 -11.83 -11.16
N LEU A 546 -33.80 -12.91 -10.35
CA LEU A 546 -33.82 -12.83 -8.91
C LEU A 546 -32.60 -12.08 -8.35
N GLU A 547 -31.41 -12.43 -8.84
CA GLU A 547 -30.17 -11.75 -8.48
C GLU A 547 -30.23 -10.25 -8.80
N THR A 548 -30.74 -9.90 -9.99
CA THR A 548 -30.89 -8.50 -10.43
C THR A 548 -31.82 -7.72 -9.49
N VAL A 549 -32.99 -8.28 -9.15
CA VAL A 549 -33.95 -7.63 -8.25
C VAL A 549 -33.39 -7.48 -6.84
N LEU A 550 -32.72 -8.52 -6.31
CA LEU A 550 -32.06 -8.48 -5.02
C LEU A 550 -30.93 -7.46 -5.01
N SER A 551 -30.16 -7.37 -6.10
CA SER A 551 -29.10 -6.37 -6.26
C SER A 551 -29.66 -4.94 -6.25
N TYR A 552 -30.78 -4.69 -6.95
CA TYR A 552 -31.41 -3.36 -6.93
C TYR A 552 -31.84 -2.95 -5.54
N LEU A 553 -32.49 -3.88 -4.80
CA LEU A 553 -32.94 -3.63 -3.44
C LEU A 553 -31.75 -3.42 -2.48
N SER A 554 -30.79 -4.32 -2.51
CA SER A 554 -29.61 -4.27 -1.64
C SER A 554 -28.79 -2.99 -1.85
N ASN A 555 -28.56 -2.61 -3.10
CA ASN A 555 -27.77 -1.41 -3.41
C ASN A 555 -28.51 -0.14 -2.98
N THR A 556 -29.84 -0.09 -3.13
CA THR A 556 -30.62 1.07 -2.68
C THR A 556 -30.57 1.20 -1.14
N ILE A 557 -30.72 0.09 -0.42
CA ILE A 557 -30.63 0.07 1.04
C ILE A 557 -29.23 0.42 1.54
N SER A 558 -28.17 0.04 0.80
CA SER A 558 -26.77 0.35 1.16
C SER A 558 -26.52 1.85 1.34
N PHE A 559 -27.25 2.72 0.63
CA PHE A 559 -27.09 4.18 0.77
C PHE A 559 -27.64 4.74 2.09
N LEU A 560 -28.48 3.99 2.84
CA LEU A 560 -28.86 4.36 4.20
C LEU A 560 -27.64 4.57 5.11
N ARG A 561 -26.55 3.91 4.81
CA ARG A 561 -25.28 4.05 5.52
C ARG A 561 -24.76 5.48 5.51
N VAL A 562 -24.91 6.20 4.39
CA VAL A 562 -24.47 7.59 4.29
C VAL A 562 -25.21 8.44 5.34
N GLY A 563 -26.53 8.30 5.42
CA GLY A 563 -27.34 8.99 6.45
C GLY A 563 -27.01 8.53 7.87
N ALA A 564 -26.74 7.22 8.07
CA ALA A 564 -26.35 6.68 9.37
C ALA A 564 -25.04 7.29 9.88
N PHE A 565 -24.02 7.50 9.00
CA PHE A 565 -22.76 8.12 9.39
C PHE A 565 -22.91 9.59 9.79
N VAL A 566 -23.81 10.33 9.16
CA VAL A 566 -24.16 11.70 9.60
C VAL A 566 -24.66 11.71 11.04
N ILE A 567 -25.52 10.74 11.39
CA ILE A 567 -26.07 10.61 12.75
C ILE A 567 -24.99 10.15 13.74
N VAL A 568 -24.11 9.24 13.33
CA VAL A 568 -22.97 8.77 14.13
C VAL A 568 -22.05 9.93 14.48
N HIS A 569 -21.73 10.81 13.51
CA HIS A 569 -20.93 12.01 13.76
C HIS A 569 -21.53 12.89 14.87
N ALA A 570 -22.78 13.26 14.76
CA ALA A 570 -23.47 14.06 15.76
C ALA A 570 -23.48 13.37 17.14
N SER A 571 -23.71 12.04 17.17
CA SER A 571 -23.68 11.24 18.40
C SER A 571 -22.30 11.17 19.04
N MET A 572 -21.24 11.01 18.26
CA MET A 572 -19.86 10.97 18.76
C MET A 572 -19.47 12.32 19.37
N MET A 573 -19.84 13.42 18.73
CA MET A 573 -19.57 14.75 19.28
C MET A 573 -20.36 15.00 20.57
N MET A 574 -21.60 14.52 20.69
CA MET A 574 -22.37 14.56 21.93
C MET A 574 -21.64 13.81 23.06
N VAL A 575 -21.03 12.66 22.81
CA VAL A 575 -20.23 11.92 23.79
C VAL A 575 -19.00 12.72 24.21
N VAL A 576 -18.29 13.35 23.28
CA VAL A 576 -17.12 14.21 23.59
C VAL A 576 -17.51 15.36 24.52
N PHE A 577 -18.62 16.05 24.24
CA PHE A 577 -19.11 17.15 25.10
C PHE A 577 -19.59 16.66 26.47
N THR A 578 -20.20 15.50 26.54
CA THR A 578 -20.60 14.88 27.81
C THR A 578 -19.38 14.57 28.69
N LEU A 579 -18.30 14.06 28.09
CA LEU A 579 -17.04 13.79 28.78
C LEU A 579 -16.30 15.07 29.19
N ALA A 580 -16.46 16.15 28.43
CA ALA A 580 -15.85 17.45 28.74
C ALA A 580 -16.45 18.11 29.99
N GLY A 581 -17.70 17.76 30.34
CA GLY A 581 -18.43 18.28 31.51
C GLY A 581 -18.83 19.76 31.37
N THR A 582 -19.39 20.33 32.46
CA THR A 582 -19.78 21.75 32.52
C THR A 582 -19.04 22.48 33.65
N PRO A 583 -18.20 23.53 33.34
CA PRO A 583 -17.93 24.10 32.00
C PRO A 583 -17.04 23.18 31.15
N ASN A 584 -17.22 23.20 29.84
CA ASN A 584 -16.48 22.33 28.91
C ASN A 584 -14.97 22.42 29.12
N ASN A 585 -14.35 21.29 29.46
CA ASN A 585 -12.90 21.21 29.54
C ASN A 585 -12.30 21.24 28.12
N ILE A 586 -11.67 22.37 27.77
CA ILE A 586 -11.15 22.60 26.42
C ILE A 586 -10.13 21.55 25.97
N VAL A 587 -9.37 20.98 26.90
CA VAL A 587 -8.39 19.91 26.60
C VAL A 587 -9.11 18.64 26.13
N VAL A 588 -10.20 18.27 26.83
CA VAL A 588 -11.02 17.09 26.47
C VAL A 588 -11.70 17.30 25.11
N VAL A 589 -12.18 18.50 24.83
CA VAL A 589 -12.80 18.85 23.55
C VAL A 589 -11.77 18.77 22.41
N ILE A 590 -10.54 19.29 22.58
CA ILE A 590 -9.49 19.24 21.56
C ILE A 590 -9.05 17.79 21.30
N LEU A 591 -8.77 17.01 22.36
CA LEU A 591 -8.36 15.61 22.22
C LEU A 591 -9.50 14.76 21.64
N GLY A 592 -10.73 14.99 22.07
CA GLY A 592 -11.91 14.33 21.54
C GLY A 592 -12.10 14.59 20.05
N ASN A 593 -12.04 15.86 19.62
CA ASN A 593 -12.08 16.23 18.20
C ASN A 593 -10.95 15.59 17.40
N LEU A 594 -9.73 15.55 17.92
CA LEU A 594 -8.60 14.90 17.24
C LEU A 594 -8.87 13.41 16.99
N VAL A 595 -9.37 12.70 18.01
CA VAL A 595 -9.71 11.28 17.89
C VAL A 595 -10.87 11.09 16.91
N VAL A 596 -11.92 11.91 17.00
CA VAL A 596 -13.08 11.86 16.11
C VAL A 596 -12.67 12.10 14.66
N ILE A 597 -11.87 13.16 14.38
CA ILE A 597 -11.39 13.44 13.01
C ILE A 597 -10.63 12.22 12.43
N CYS A 598 -9.68 11.65 13.19
CA CYS A 598 -8.90 10.52 12.69
C CYS A 598 -9.77 9.29 12.43
N LEU A 599 -10.65 8.96 13.37
CA LEU A 599 -11.48 7.76 13.28
C LEU A 599 -12.57 7.90 12.21
N GLU A 600 -13.27 9.01 12.19
CA GLU A 600 -14.36 9.23 11.22
C GLU A 600 -13.85 9.46 9.81
N ALA A 601 -12.75 10.18 9.60
CA ALA A 601 -12.16 10.34 8.27
C ALA A 601 -11.79 8.97 7.67
N LEU A 602 -11.20 8.08 8.50
CA LEU A 602 -10.87 6.73 8.08
C LEU A 602 -12.13 5.90 7.77
N LEU A 603 -13.11 5.90 8.67
CA LEU A 603 -14.35 5.13 8.50
C LEU A 603 -15.17 5.63 7.31
N SER A 604 -15.33 6.95 7.15
CA SER A 604 -16.03 7.55 6.01
C SER A 604 -15.33 7.25 4.68
N ALA A 605 -13.99 7.27 4.64
CA ALA A 605 -13.23 6.87 3.47
C ALA A 605 -13.48 5.39 3.11
N ILE A 606 -13.41 4.47 4.08
CA ILE A 606 -13.67 3.03 3.85
C ILE A 606 -15.09 2.80 3.35
N GLN A 607 -16.08 3.47 3.94
CA GLN A 607 -17.47 3.31 3.52
C GLN A 607 -17.75 3.94 2.15
N GLY A 608 -17.09 5.07 1.85
CA GLY A 608 -17.14 5.69 0.53
C GLY A 608 -16.56 4.77 -0.55
N ILE A 609 -15.37 4.19 -0.32
CA ILE A 609 -14.75 3.20 -1.22
C ILE A 609 -15.67 2.00 -1.44
N ARG A 610 -16.28 1.51 -0.37
CA ARG A 610 -17.21 0.38 -0.46
C ARG A 610 -18.43 0.71 -1.34
N LEU A 611 -19.03 1.89 -1.18
CA LEU A 611 -20.15 2.33 -2.01
C LEU A 611 -19.74 2.46 -3.49
N GLU A 612 -18.55 3.02 -3.76
CA GLU A 612 -18.05 3.12 -5.13
C GLU A 612 -17.83 1.73 -5.77
N PHE A 613 -17.22 0.80 -5.06
CA PHE A 613 -16.84 -0.49 -5.62
C PHE A 613 -18.02 -1.43 -5.83
N TYR A 614 -18.92 -1.53 -4.85
CA TYR A 614 -20.00 -2.52 -4.91
C TYR A 614 -21.27 -1.99 -5.55
N GLU A 615 -21.63 -0.73 -5.33
CA GLU A 615 -22.89 -0.15 -5.81
C GLU A 615 -22.72 0.57 -7.16
N MET A 616 -21.52 1.14 -7.43
CA MET A 616 -21.29 1.97 -8.62
C MET A 616 -20.48 1.23 -9.70
N PHE A 617 -19.26 0.75 -9.39
CA PHE A 617 -18.40 0.13 -10.38
C PHE A 617 -18.99 -1.15 -10.96
N SER A 618 -19.61 -1.98 -10.14
CA SER A 618 -20.30 -3.20 -10.61
C SER A 618 -21.34 -2.93 -11.69
N ARG A 619 -21.79 -1.68 -11.84
CA ARG A 619 -22.77 -1.27 -12.86
C ARG A 619 -22.17 -0.52 -14.04
N CYS A 620 -21.01 0.11 -13.87
CA CYS A 620 -20.42 0.99 -14.88
C CYS A 620 -19.45 0.27 -15.81
N TYR A 621 -18.66 -0.68 -15.29
CA TYR A 621 -17.67 -1.41 -16.09
C TYR A 621 -17.25 -2.73 -15.45
N LYS A 622 -16.69 -3.63 -16.25
CA LYS A 622 -16.28 -4.97 -15.79
C LYS A 622 -14.84 -5.01 -15.27
N GLY A 623 -14.00 -4.04 -15.63
CA GLY A 623 -12.57 -4.10 -15.35
C GLY A 623 -11.85 -5.11 -16.23
N GLY A 624 -10.61 -5.46 -15.85
CA GLY A 624 -9.81 -6.45 -16.58
C GLY A 624 -8.87 -5.85 -17.63
N GLY A 625 -8.75 -4.52 -17.66
CA GLY A 625 -7.72 -3.83 -18.44
C GLY A 625 -6.33 -4.09 -17.89
N ARG A 626 -5.36 -4.22 -18.80
CA ARG A 626 -3.94 -4.35 -18.44
C ARG A 626 -3.31 -2.99 -18.29
N LYS A 627 -2.56 -2.77 -17.20
CA LYS A 627 -1.83 -1.52 -16.98
C LYS A 627 -0.74 -1.34 -18.04
N PHE A 628 -0.59 -0.12 -18.56
CA PHE A 628 0.54 0.30 -19.37
C PHE A 628 1.80 0.38 -18.49
N VAL A 629 2.77 -0.48 -18.72
CA VAL A 629 4.00 -0.59 -17.93
C VAL A 629 5.19 -0.37 -18.86
N ALA A 630 5.46 0.87 -19.18
CA ALA A 630 6.68 1.24 -19.89
C ALA A 630 7.81 1.47 -18.88
N PHE A 631 8.99 0.96 -19.19
CA PHE A 631 10.18 1.17 -18.37
C PHE A 631 10.60 2.66 -18.45
N ASP A 632 10.69 3.29 -17.29
CA ASP A 632 11.10 4.70 -17.18
C ASP A 632 12.29 4.82 -16.22
N LEU A 633 13.44 5.12 -16.77
CA LEU A 633 14.67 5.32 -16.00
C LEU A 633 14.54 6.45 -14.97
N LYS A 634 13.62 7.40 -15.19
CA LYS A 634 13.38 8.52 -14.26
C LYS A 634 12.49 8.14 -13.10
N LYS A 635 11.60 7.15 -13.27
CA LYS A 635 10.66 6.68 -12.25
C LYS A 635 11.19 5.52 -11.41
N ALA A 636 12.17 4.78 -11.90
CA ALA A 636 12.90 3.79 -11.10
C ALA A 636 13.63 4.43 -9.88
N LYS A 637 13.54 5.76 -9.75
CA LYS A 637 14.23 6.63 -8.78
C LYS A 637 13.33 7.15 -7.64
N ALA A 638 12.05 6.86 -7.63
CA ALA A 638 11.10 7.26 -6.59
C ALA A 638 10.69 6.04 -5.74
#